data_6447c23a7a690f702e5a005d0bc4b34b
#
_entry.id   6447c23a7a690f702e5a005d0bc4b34b
#
_cell.length_a   1.000
_cell.length_b   1.000
_cell.length_c   1.000
_cell.angle_alpha   90.00
_cell.angle_beta   90.00
_cell.angle_gamma   90.00
#
_symmetry.space_group_name_H-M   'P 1'
#
loop_
_entity.id
_entity.type
_entity.pdbx_description
1 polymer ?
#
loop_
_entity_poly.entity_id
_entity_poly.type
_entity_poly.pdbx_seq_one_letter_code
_entity_poly.pdbx_strand_id
1 'polypeptide(L)'
;TLVVAPTGCHAAGTPILMADGAVRAVESLKVGEFVMGPDSLPREIRELHRGHDEMFRIVPAKGTPFVVNHDHVLSLVRTNDGTGHAGEIVDVSVREYLGWSSTAKHVHKLFRVPVTFPESDAELPLDPYFLGLFLGDGTTTGTIGISKPDPQVRAEAERVASSFGMQVRADGEGTSSVTWRITNGRRGGPNRLRVALGSLGLDRSRSHDKFIPSIYLRASRLNRLELLAGIIDSDGHISHGGCDYITQSKQLADDVTFLARSLGFAAYGGPCEKRDQNGHGGTYHRVSISGDISLVPTRIPRKIAAPRRQKKDVLRTGFSVEPVGRGEYFGFEVDGDHRYVMGDFTVTHNSGKTVIAAEFIRRMRQRGERALFLAAGRELIEQTSRKLADVDVEHGIIMGGVRPRPGDVQVAIVQALSRRDSMPPADFVFIDEADLARAETYSKILAHYPEARVIGLTGTPWRSDGKGLGELFEEVVVAATPRALMDEGFLVEADGFGFVPLDTAGVHTTGGDFNQGELGKRATASEDGARVVGDIVREYERHAAGRLAVVFGVNIEHSKMLAERFRAEGIVAEHVDGADRDRDAKLDRVRSGETRVICNVQLLTRGVDIPALEVAILARPTKSRALYLQMVGRVLRPSPGKERALILDHAGCTFAHGLPDFERDYSLTADEKKKPVDLTAAPPITTCRECYAVFATGPTECPACGASLDRVRSGPELIVVDGHAVPFAELRARTNELQAVRLRDLMWDAQLREWKPQAVPLRFKEEFGSFPSKELVAIARRMANLPAAREAA
;
A
#
# COMPACT_ATOMS: atom_id res chain seq x y z
N THR A 1 -17.88 8.24 -16.58
CA THR A 1 -17.06 7.05 -16.31
C THR A 1 -16.78 6.95 -14.81
N LEU A 2 -16.94 5.78 -14.24
CA LEU A 2 -16.71 5.49 -12.82
C LEU A 2 -15.45 4.64 -12.67
N VAL A 3 -14.50 5.02 -11.80
CA VAL A 3 -13.18 4.36 -11.67
C VAL A 3 -12.92 3.90 -10.24
N VAL A 4 -12.47 2.65 -10.08
CA VAL A 4 -12.00 2.04 -8.81
C VAL A 4 -10.64 1.38 -9.10
N ALA A 5 -9.54 1.73 -8.43
CA ALA A 5 -8.19 1.36 -8.85
C ALA A 5 -7.33 0.64 -7.78
N PRO A 6 -6.44 -0.28 -8.20
CA PRO A 6 -5.47 -0.98 -7.37
C PRO A 6 -4.15 -0.22 -7.17
N THR A 7 -3.30 -0.65 -6.22
CA THR A 7 -2.01 -0.02 -5.86
C THR A 7 -0.82 -0.84 -6.35
N GLY A 8 0.25 -0.17 -6.79
CA GLY A 8 1.49 -0.79 -7.29
C GLY A 8 2.43 -1.22 -6.16
N CYS A 9 2.95 -2.46 -6.19
CA CYS A 9 3.70 -3.09 -5.10
C CYS A 9 4.88 -3.95 -5.56
N HIS A 10 5.77 -4.34 -4.63
CA HIS A 10 6.98 -5.13 -4.83
C HIS A 10 6.85 -6.55 -4.29
N ALA A 11 7.65 -7.49 -4.79
CA ALA A 11 7.82 -8.79 -4.14
C ALA A 11 8.61 -8.70 -2.84
N ALA A 12 8.43 -9.69 -1.96
CA ALA A 12 9.20 -9.84 -0.72
C ALA A 12 10.70 -9.77 -0.97
N GLY A 13 11.45 -9.23 -0.01
CA GLY A 13 12.90 -9.07 -0.09
C GLY A 13 13.37 -7.90 -0.95
N THR A 14 12.46 -7.13 -1.60
CA THR A 14 12.86 -5.96 -2.37
C THR A 14 13.49 -4.90 -1.45
N PRO A 15 14.75 -4.49 -1.69
CA PRO A 15 15.46 -3.55 -0.83
C PRO A 15 14.99 -2.12 -1.06
N ILE A 16 14.59 -1.44 0.00
CA ILE A 16 14.16 -0.03 -0.01
C ILE A 16 15.16 0.81 0.78
N LEU A 17 15.55 1.96 0.26
CA LEU A 17 16.45 2.89 0.93
C LEU A 17 15.65 3.76 1.91
N MET A 18 15.99 3.66 3.20
CA MET A 18 15.40 4.51 4.24
C MET A 18 16.05 5.90 4.26
N ALA A 19 15.34 6.88 4.79
CA ALA A 19 15.85 8.25 4.91
C ALA A 19 17.10 8.36 5.79
N ASP A 20 17.25 7.48 6.76
CA ASP A 20 18.45 7.37 7.61
C ASP A 20 19.63 6.66 6.92
N GLY A 21 19.47 6.24 5.67
CA GLY A 21 20.45 5.53 4.86
C GLY A 21 20.56 4.02 5.13
N ALA A 22 19.71 3.44 5.97
CA ALA A 22 19.58 1.99 6.05
C ALA A 22 18.90 1.43 4.79
N VAL A 23 19.22 0.18 4.45
CA VAL A 23 18.49 -0.56 3.41
C VAL A 23 17.69 -1.66 4.09
N ARG A 24 16.37 -1.68 3.86
CA ARG A 24 15.46 -2.63 4.49
C ARG A 24 14.61 -3.34 3.45
N ALA A 25 14.21 -4.57 3.74
CA ALA A 25 13.28 -5.31 2.90
C ALA A 25 11.87 -4.69 2.98
N VAL A 26 11.15 -4.60 1.86
CA VAL A 26 9.85 -3.94 1.76
C VAL A 26 8.83 -4.48 2.76
N GLU A 27 8.82 -5.79 3.02
CA GLU A 27 7.92 -6.43 3.99
C GLU A 27 8.20 -6.08 5.45
N SER A 28 9.38 -5.50 5.75
CA SER A 28 9.80 -5.11 7.10
C SER A 28 9.47 -3.65 7.45
N LEU A 29 8.96 -2.89 6.52
CA LEU A 29 8.62 -1.47 6.68
C LEU A 29 7.41 -1.27 7.57
N LYS A 30 7.33 -0.10 8.23
CA LYS A 30 6.22 0.25 9.12
C LYS A 30 5.70 1.65 8.80
N VAL A 31 4.42 1.87 9.06
CA VAL A 31 3.80 3.21 8.98
C VAL A 31 4.48 4.16 9.97
N GLY A 32 4.72 5.41 9.55
CA GLY A 32 5.43 6.43 10.30
C GLY A 32 6.96 6.36 10.16
N GLU A 33 7.51 5.37 9.47
CA GLU A 33 8.91 5.36 9.08
C GLU A 33 9.14 6.18 7.80
N PHE A 34 10.38 6.55 7.54
CA PHE A 34 10.71 7.42 6.41
C PHE A 34 11.62 6.70 5.41
N VAL A 35 11.21 6.66 4.15
CA VAL A 35 12.04 6.23 3.03
C VAL A 35 12.71 7.42 2.35
N MET A 36 13.74 7.17 1.57
CA MET A 36 14.48 8.21 0.85
C MET A 36 13.76 8.62 -0.43
N GLY A 37 13.47 9.90 -0.59
CA GLY A 37 12.98 10.48 -1.84
C GLY A 37 14.10 10.72 -2.86
N PRO A 38 13.77 10.86 -4.17
CA PRO A 38 14.77 11.10 -5.22
C PRO A 38 15.47 12.47 -5.10
N ASP A 39 14.91 13.39 -4.37
CA ASP A 39 15.43 14.72 -4.02
C ASP A 39 16.29 14.70 -2.74
N SER A 40 16.53 13.54 -2.18
CA SER A 40 17.21 13.31 -0.88
C SER A 40 16.42 13.82 0.34
N LEU A 41 15.13 14.06 0.20
CA LEU A 41 14.25 14.39 1.30
C LEU A 41 13.53 13.14 1.81
N PRO A 42 13.21 13.05 3.12
CA PRO A 42 12.46 11.93 3.66
C PRO A 42 11.03 11.93 3.13
N ARG A 43 10.51 10.72 2.88
CA ARG A 43 9.11 10.44 2.53
C ARG A 43 8.51 9.58 3.62
N GLU A 44 7.47 10.06 4.28
CA GLU A 44 6.77 9.32 5.34
C GLU A 44 5.94 8.17 4.74
N ILE A 45 6.10 6.98 5.30
CA ILE A 45 5.23 5.84 4.99
C ILE A 45 3.90 6.03 5.70
N ARG A 46 2.83 6.23 4.93
CA ARG A 46 1.48 6.51 5.44
C ARG A 46 0.60 5.29 5.51
N GLU A 47 0.79 4.34 4.62
CA GLU A 47 0.00 3.12 4.52
C GLU A 47 0.86 1.96 4.01
N LEU A 48 0.52 0.73 4.42
CA LEU A 48 1.16 -0.50 3.94
C LEU A 48 0.13 -1.35 3.20
N HIS A 49 0.59 -2.01 2.13
CA HIS A 49 -0.22 -2.89 1.30
C HIS A 49 0.44 -4.26 1.17
N ARG A 50 -0.38 -5.31 1.15
CA ARG A 50 0.08 -6.68 0.97
C ARG A 50 -0.98 -7.49 0.26
N GLY A 51 -0.59 -8.40 -0.65
CA GLY A 51 -1.52 -9.25 -1.35
C GLY A 51 -0.84 -10.21 -2.32
N HIS A 52 -1.62 -10.78 -3.24
CA HIS A 52 -1.15 -11.69 -4.28
C HIS A 52 -1.65 -11.20 -5.63
N ASP A 53 -0.74 -11.06 -6.59
CA ASP A 53 -1.06 -10.55 -7.92
C ASP A 53 -0.20 -11.23 -8.99
N GLU A 54 -0.43 -10.90 -10.25
CA GLU A 54 0.44 -11.24 -11.36
C GLU A 54 1.73 -10.43 -11.27
N MET A 55 2.85 -11.11 -11.08
CA MET A 55 4.15 -10.51 -10.82
C MET A 55 5.01 -10.48 -12.07
N PHE A 56 5.79 -9.40 -12.19
CA PHE A 56 6.68 -9.15 -13.32
C PHE A 56 8.08 -8.85 -12.81
N ARG A 57 9.07 -9.51 -13.41
CA ARG A 57 10.49 -9.24 -13.16
C ARG A 57 10.95 -8.13 -14.08
N ILE A 58 11.40 -7.04 -13.50
CA ILE A 58 12.08 -5.95 -14.16
C ILE A 58 13.56 -6.29 -14.21
N VAL A 59 14.10 -6.48 -15.41
CA VAL A 59 15.49 -6.90 -15.63
C VAL A 59 16.27 -5.75 -16.27
N PRO A 60 16.97 -4.94 -15.46
CA PRO A 60 17.83 -3.88 -15.99
C PRO A 60 18.98 -4.47 -16.82
N ALA A 61 19.35 -3.82 -17.92
CA ALA A 61 20.53 -4.21 -18.71
C ALA A 61 21.83 -4.18 -17.87
N LYS A 62 21.85 -3.32 -16.84
CA LYS A 62 22.91 -3.27 -15.81
C LYS A 62 22.27 -2.97 -14.46
N GLY A 63 22.42 -3.87 -13.51
CA GLY A 63 21.87 -3.75 -12.17
C GLY A 63 21.23 -5.04 -11.69
N THR A 64 20.60 -4.98 -10.52
CA THR A 64 19.92 -6.12 -9.91
C THR A 64 18.47 -6.17 -10.39
N PRO A 65 17.97 -7.30 -10.89
CA PRO A 65 16.54 -7.46 -11.18
C PRO A 65 15.71 -7.32 -9.90
N PHE A 66 14.51 -6.76 -10.06
CA PHE A 66 13.51 -6.68 -8.98
C PHE A 66 12.14 -7.10 -9.52
N VAL A 67 11.26 -7.50 -8.63
CA VAL A 67 9.94 -8.04 -9.01
C VAL A 67 8.85 -7.15 -8.43
N VAL A 68 7.89 -6.82 -9.28
CA VAL A 68 6.75 -5.94 -8.98
C VAL A 68 5.46 -6.54 -9.52
N ASN A 69 4.32 -6.07 -9.01
CA ASN A 69 3.03 -6.47 -9.57
C ASN A 69 2.69 -5.69 -10.86
N HIS A 70 1.63 -6.11 -11.51
CA HIS A 70 1.16 -5.60 -12.79
C HIS A 70 0.84 -4.09 -12.80
N ASP A 71 0.34 -3.57 -11.69
CA ASP A 71 -0.07 -2.17 -11.56
C ASP A 71 1.01 -1.27 -10.96
N HIS A 72 2.20 -1.83 -10.66
CA HIS A 72 3.32 -1.04 -10.17
C HIS A 72 3.73 0.04 -11.19
N VAL A 73 3.91 1.25 -10.68
CA VAL A 73 4.28 2.41 -11.50
C VAL A 73 5.79 2.55 -11.55
N LEU A 74 6.35 2.39 -12.75
CA LEU A 74 7.75 2.62 -13.03
C LEU A 74 7.98 4.10 -13.33
N SER A 75 8.90 4.74 -12.62
CA SER A 75 9.39 6.07 -12.98
C SER A 75 10.49 5.93 -14.02
N LEU A 76 10.25 6.42 -15.22
CA LEU A 76 11.17 6.31 -16.36
C LEU A 76 11.62 7.68 -16.84
N VAL A 77 12.88 7.80 -17.21
CA VAL A 77 13.41 9.02 -17.84
C VAL A 77 13.49 8.86 -19.34
N ARG A 78 12.98 9.84 -20.06
CA ARG A 78 13.07 9.88 -21.53
C ARG A 78 14.46 10.28 -21.97
N THR A 79 15.07 9.50 -22.84
CA THR A 79 16.36 9.83 -23.46
C THR A 79 16.16 10.66 -24.73
N ASN A 80 17.24 11.27 -25.26
CA ASN A 80 17.16 12.08 -26.47
C ASN A 80 16.71 11.23 -27.67
N ASP A 81 15.60 11.60 -28.26
CA ASP A 81 14.99 11.02 -29.47
C ASP A 81 14.84 12.05 -30.60
N GLY A 82 15.44 13.23 -30.45
CA GLY A 82 15.32 14.34 -31.38
C GLY A 82 14.06 15.22 -31.23
N THR A 83 13.16 14.92 -30.29
CA THR A 83 11.90 15.67 -30.10
C THR A 83 12.01 16.82 -29.10
N GLY A 84 13.15 17.01 -28.43
CA GLY A 84 13.35 18.05 -27.41
C GLY A 84 12.90 17.69 -25.98
N HIS A 85 12.30 16.53 -25.73
CA HIS A 85 11.78 16.08 -24.44
C HIS A 85 12.77 15.22 -23.62
N ALA A 86 14.06 15.30 -23.90
CA ALA A 86 15.08 14.56 -23.15
C ALA A 86 15.15 15.02 -21.69
N GLY A 87 15.12 14.06 -20.76
CA GLY A 87 15.14 14.31 -19.31
C GLY A 87 13.77 14.34 -18.65
N GLU A 88 12.68 14.34 -19.41
CA GLU A 88 11.32 14.21 -18.88
C GLU A 88 11.17 12.88 -18.14
N ILE A 89 10.60 12.95 -16.93
CA ILE A 89 10.26 11.75 -16.15
C ILE A 89 8.81 11.39 -16.47
N VAL A 90 8.59 10.14 -16.84
CA VAL A 90 7.27 9.58 -17.15
C VAL A 90 7.00 8.43 -16.18
N ASP A 91 5.92 8.53 -15.43
CA ASP A 91 5.44 7.48 -14.56
C ASP A 91 4.43 6.63 -15.33
N VAL A 92 4.65 5.33 -15.37
CA VAL A 92 3.87 4.39 -16.20
C VAL A 92 3.73 3.06 -15.50
N SER A 93 2.50 2.50 -15.46
CA SER A 93 2.31 1.15 -14.90
C SER A 93 2.99 0.09 -15.77
N VAL A 94 3.36 -1.04 -15.16
CA VAL A 94 3.91 -2.19 -15.90
C VAL A 94 2.91 -2.63 -16.98
N ARG A 95 1.61 -2.62 -16.68
CA ARG A 95 0.53 -2.92 -17.62
C ARG A 95 0.60 -2.05 -18.88
N GLU A 96 0.66 -0.73 -18.70
CA GLU A 96 0.74 0.22 -19.81
C GLU A 96 2.05 0.08 -20.58
N TYR A 97 3.19 -0.07 -19.86
CA TYR A 97 4.50 -0.26 -20.47
C TYR A 97 4.54 -1.48 -21.38
N LEU A 98 3.90 -2.58 -21.00
CA LEU A 98 3.84 -3.80 -21.83
C LEU A 98 3.19 -3.53 -23.20
N GLY A 99 2.19 -2.64 -23.26
CA GLY A 99 1.53 -2.21 -24.50
C GLY A 99 2.32 -1.22 -25.36
N TRP A 100 3.44 -0.67 -24.88
CA TRP A 100 4.21 0.32 -25.62
C TRP A 100 4.91 -0.27 -26.84
N SER A 101 5.10 0.58 -27.88
CA SER A 101 5.91 0.23 -29.03
C SER A 101 7.38 0.02 -28.66
N SER A 102 8.12 -0.73 -29.47
CA SER A 102 9.57 -0.96 -29.27
C SER A 102 10.37 0.33 -29.23
N THR A 103 10.00 1.33 -30.01
CA THR A 103 10.63 2.66 -30.01
C THR A 103 10.38 3.38 -28.70
N ALA A 104 9.14 3.40 -28.20
CA ALA A 104 8.81 4.00 -26.91
C ALA A 104 9.58 3.33 -25.77
N LYS A 105 9.63 1.99 -25.73
CA LYS A 105 10.44 1.21 -24.77
C LYS A 105 11.94 1.52 -24.88
N HIS A 106 12.44 1.76 -26.10
CA HIS A 106 13.84 2.06 -26.30
C HIS A 106 14.26 3.43 -25.73
N VAL A 107 13.43 4.46 -25.85
CA VAL A 107 13.79 5.82 -25.41
C VAL A 107 13.52 6.06 -23.93
N HIS A 108 12.73 5.25 -23.23
CA HIS A 108 12.46 5.38 -21.80
C HIS A 108 13.31 4.40 -20.99
N LYS A 109 14.01 4.91 -19.97
CA LYS A 109 15.00 4.17 -19.19
C LYS A 109 14.70 4.26 -17.69
N LEU A 110 14.98 3.20 -16.95
CA LEU A 110 15.15 3.32 -15.51
C LEU A 110 16.30 4.26 -15.19
N PHE A 111 16.22 4.97 -14.09
CA PHE A 111 17.26 5.90 -13.67
C PHE A 111 17.55 5.79 -12.18
N ARG A 112 18.77 6.13 -11.81
CA ARG A 112 19.25 6.22 -10.44
C ARG A 112 19.56 7.67 -10.10
N VAL A 113 19.54 7.97 -8.81
CA VAL A 113 19.87 9.31 -8.31
C VAL A 113 20.97 9.23 -7.26
N PRO A 114 21.89 10.20 -7.19
CA PRO A 114 22.72 10.39 -6.01
C PRO A 114 21.85 10.81 -4.83
N VAL A 115 22.30 10.48 -3.62
CA VAL A 115 21.58 10.79 -2.40
C VAL A 115 22.48 11.53 -1.42
N THR A 116 21.94 12.59 -0.82
CA THR A 116 22.54 13.28 0.31
C THR A 116 21.83 12.82 1.58
N PHE A 117 22.58 12.29 2.53
CA PHE A 117 22.00 11.92 3.83
C PHE A 117 21.98 13.15 4.73
N PRO A 118 21.05 13.20 5.71
CA PRO A 118 21.07 14.24 6.73
C PRO A 118 22.46 14.28 7.37
N GLU A 119 23.05 15.45 7.48
CA GLU A 119 24.35 15.59 8.12
C GLU A 119 24.25 15.07 9.55
N SER A 120 25.02 14.04 9.83
CA SER A 120 25.25 13.61 11.21
C SER A 120 26.32 14.54 11.78
N ASP A 121 26.00 15.31 12.81
CA ASP A 121 26.95 16.09 13.59
C ASP A 121 27.98 15.23 14.34
N ALA A 122 27.93 13.90 14.16
CA ALA A 122 28.82 12.97 14.77
C ALA A 122 30.26 13.14 14.21
N GLU A 123 31.21 13.46 15.08
CA GLU A 123 32.61 13.48 14.73
C GLU A 123 33.04 12.09 14.29
N LEU A 124 33.58 11.99 13.07
CA LEU A 124 34.04 10.71 12.54
C LEU A 124 35.33 10.30 13.30
N PRO A 125 35.41 9.08 13.88
CA PRO A 125 36.56 8.64 14.68
C PRO A 125 37.88 8.62 13.94
N LEU A 126 37.82 8.49 12.59
CA LEU A 126 38.98 8.48 11.70
C LEU A 126 38.75 9.37 10.49
N ASP A 127 39.82 9.94 9.97
CA ASP A 127 39.79 10.62 8.68
C ASP A 127 39.23 9.68 7.58
N PRO A 128 38.24 10.10 6.76
CA PRO A 128 37.64 9.23 5.76
C PRO A 128 38.62 8.71 4.71
N TYR A 129 39.54 9.53 4.22
CA TYR A 129 40.52 9.09 3.24
C TYR A 129 41.47 8.05 3.83
N PHE A 130 41.93 8.27 5.05
CA PHE A 130 42.77 7.30 5.76
C PHE A 130 42.04 5.98 6.00
N LEU A 131 40.77 6.04 6.40
CA LEU A 131 39.97 4.84 6.53
C LEU A 131 39.88 4.09 5.20
N GLY A 132 39.66 4.79 4.07
CA GLY A 132 39.68 4.19 2.75
C GLY A 132 40.96 3.47 2.41
N LEU A 133 42.12 4.09 2.70
CA LEU A 133 43.44 3.45 2.53
C LEU A 133 43.60 2.21 3.42
N PHE A 134 43.11 2.28 4.67
CA PHE A 134 43.17 1.18 5.61
C PHE A 134 42.26 0.00 5.17
N LEU A 135 41.12 0.26 4.64
CA LEU A 135 40.20 -0.78 4.15
C LEU A 135 40.79 -1.59 2.99
N GLY A 136 41.60 -0.99 2.12
CA GLY A 136 42.36 -1.73 1.12
C GLY A 136 43.65 -2.35 1.72
N ASP A 137 44.69 -1.55 1.86
CA ASP A 137 46.06 -1.96 2.17
C ASP A 137 46.40 -1.98 3.67
N GLY A 138 45.40 -1.75 4.56
CA GLY A 138 45.64 -1.72 6.02
C GLY A 138 45.77 -3.08 6.64
N THR A 139 46.67 -3.20 7.65
CA THR A 139 46.88 -4.39 8.48
C THR A 139 46.71 -4.07 9.95
N THR A 140 46.07 -4.98 10.68
CA THR A 140 45.94 -4.95 12.16
C THR A 140 46.79 -6.01 12.83
N THR A 141 47.51 -6.85 12.07
CA THR A 141 48.37 -7.89 12.58
C THR A 141 49.65 -7.25 13.23
N GLY A 142 49.76 -7.38 14.53
CA GLY A 142 50.81 -6.68 15.29
C GLY A 142 50.53 -5.18 15.42
N THR A 143 51.40 -4.34 14.92
CA THR A 143 51.22 -2.88 14.88
C THR A 143 50.42 -2.48 13.65
N ILE A 144 49.40 -1.58 13.81
CA ILE A 144 48.62 -1.07 12.70
C ILE A 144 49.53 -0.41 11.67
N GLY A 145 49.27 -0.72 10.40
CA GLY A 145 50.01 -0.11 9.29
C GLY A 145 49.30 -0.16 7.98
N ILE A 146 49.81 0.57 6.98
CA ILE A 146 49.32 0.54 5.60
C ILE A 146 50.48 0.09 4.70
N SER A 147 50.26 -0.96 3.92
CA SER A 147 51.28 -1.61 3.09
C SER A 147 51.21 -1.05 1.66
N LYS A 148 51.90 0.10 1.43
CA LYS A 148 51.95 0.72 0.11
C LYS A 148 53.14 1.66 -0.02
N PRO A 149 53.93 1.57 -1.10
CA PRO A 149 55.19 2.34 -1.21
C PRO A 149 54.98 3.81 -1.59
N ASP A 150 53.80 4.23 -1.94
CA ASP A 150 53.51 5.56 -2.45
C ASP A 150 53.79 6.66 -1.42
N PRO A 151 54.54 7.76 -1.79
CA PRO A 151 54.86 8.84 -0.85
C PRO A 151 53.61 9.54 -0.30
N GLN A 152 52.50 9.59 -1.04
CA GLN A 152 51.24 10.17 -0.60
C GLN A 152 50.62 9.36 0.54
N VAL A 153 50.74 8.04 0.50
CA VAL A 153 50.25 7.15 1.59
C VAL A 153 51.13 7.33 2.85
N ARG A 154 52.42 7.49 2.67
CA ARG A 154 53.32 7.82 3.80
C ARG A 154 52.95 9.15 4.45
N ALA A 155 52.82 10.21 3.66
CA ALA A 155 52.44 11.53 4.16
C ALA A 155 51.09 11.50 4.91
N GLU A 156 50.14 10.75 4.40
CA GLU A 156 48.83 10.56 5.06
C GLU A 156 48.92 9.78 6.36
N ALA A 157 49.69 8.72 6.37
CA ALA A 157 49.96 7.94 7.60
C ALA A 157 50.67 8.84 8.66
N GLU A 158 51.61 9.70 8.27
CA GLU A 158 52.29 10.66 9.14
C GLU A 158 51.33 11.71 9.69
N ARG A 159 50.43 12.26 8.82
CA ARG A 159 49.38 13.22 9.21
C ARG A 159 48.43 12.65 10.26
N VAL A 160 47.89 11.46 10.00
CA VAL A 160 46.96 10.78 10.91
C VAL A 160 47.67 10.33 12.18
N ALA A 161 48.89 9.79 12.10
CA ALA A 161 49.67 9.47 13.27
C ALA A 161 49.85 10.68 14.19
N SER A 162 50.20 11.84 13.60
CA SER A 162 50.39 13.09 14.34
C SER A 162 49.11 13.55 15.06
N SER A 163 47.92 13.44 14.44
CA SER A 163 46.61 13.79 15.07
C SER A 163 46.30 12.94 16.29
N PHE A 164 46.82 11.69 16.35
CA PHE A 164 46.68 10.79 17.48
C PHE A 164 47.88 10.89 18.48
N GLY A 165 48.86 11.78 18.23
CA GLY A 165 50.08 11.88 19.02
C GLY A 165 50.98 10.65 18.89
N MET A 166 50.99 10.02 17.71
CA MET A 166 51.73 8.82 17.34
C MET A 166 52.79 9.13 16.29
N GLN A 167 53.64 8.15 15.97
CA GLN A 167 54.71 8.26 14.98
C GLN A 167 54.58 7.14 13.94
N VAL A 168 55.07 7.41 12.73
CA VAL A 168 55.19 6.41 11.66
C VAL A 168 56.59 5.81 11.66
N ARG A 169 56.64 4.49 11.45
CA ARG A 169 57.91 3.75 11.25
C ARG A 169 57.74 2.95 9.95
N ALA A 170 58.73 3.03 9.09
CA ALA A 170 58.82 2.18 7.92
C ALA A 170 59.25 0.75 8.33
N ASP A 171 58.56 -0.24 7.76
CA ASP A 171 58.87 -1.65 7.81
C ASP A 171 59.09 -2.14 6.40
N GLY A 172 60.34 -2.60 6.07
CA GLY A 172 60.71 -2.93 4.67
C GLY A 172 61.07 -1.72 3.80
N GLU A 173 61.64 -0.63 4.38
CA GLU A 173 62.09 0.53 3.62
C GLU A 173 63.18 0.13 2.61
N GLY A 174 63.04 0.58 1.36
CA GLY A 174 63.91 0.20 0.24
C GLY A 174 63.48 -1.08 -0.52
N THR A 175 62.44 -1.74 -0.12
CA THR A 175 61.84 -2.88 -0.82
C THR A 175 60.58 -2.47 -1.59
N SER A 176 60.13 -3.32 -2.50
CA SER A 176 58.88 -3.13 -3.22
C SER A 176 57.63 -3.32 -2.30
N SER A 177 57.83 -3.73 -1.02
CA SER A 177 56.77 -4.07 -0.05
C SER A 177 56.99 -3.29 1.26
N VAL A 178 56.81 -1.98 1.22
CA VAL A 178 56.89 -1.11 2.39
C VAL A 178 55.58 -1.04 3.15
N THR A 179 55.64 -1.20 4.49
CA THR A 179 54.50 -0.97 5.37
C THR A 179 54.78 0.22 6.31
N TRP A 180 53.93 1.24 6.26
CA TRP A 180 53.98 2.40 7.18
C TRP A 180 53.26 2.06 8.47
N ARG A 181 54.04 1.66 9.52
CA ARG A 181 53.50 1.26 10.84
C ARG A 181 53.33 2.46 11.74
N ILE A 182 52.11 2.60 12.33
CA ILE A 182 51.76 3.69 13.23
C ILE A 182 51.92 3.22 14.68
N THR A 183 52.82 3.84 15.40
CA THR A 183 53.23 3.41 16.75
C THR A 183 53.21 4.57 17.75
N ASN A 184 53.07 4.28 19.04
CA ASN A 184 53.13 5.29 20.10
C ASN A 184 54.56 5.79 20.38
N GLY A 185 55.61 5.27 19.72
CA GLY A 185 57.00 5.63 19.98
C GLY A 185 57.53 5.22 21.36
N ARG A 186 56.72 4.74 22.28
CA ARG A 186 57.07 4.29 23.64
C ARG A 186 56.51 2.89 23.89
N ARG A 187 57.28 2.03 24.59
CA ARG A 187 56.76 0.73 25.05
C ARG A 187 55.75 0.97 26.17
N GLY A 188 54.53 0.46 26.04
CA GLY A 188 53.58 0.27 27.13
C GLY A 188 52.36 1.21 27.17
N GLY A 189 52.04 2.03 26.13
CA GLY A 189 50.81 2.83 26.09
C GLY A 189 49.72 2.22 25.18
N PRO A 190 48.42 2.49 25.40
CA PRO A 190 47.36 2.06 24.51
C PRO A 190 47.54 2.72 23.13
N ASN A 191 47.40 1.94 22.06
CA ASN A 191 47.41 2.47 20.69
C ASN A 191 46.08 3.14 20.41
N ARG A 192 46.07 4.49 20.39
CA ARG A 192 44.86 5.30 20.21
C ARG A 192 44.19 5.03 18.88
N LEU A 193 44.94 4.79 17.81
CA LEU A 193 44.42 4.42 16.51
C LEU A 193 43.70 3.06 16.57
N ARG A 194 44.24 2.11 17.35
CA ARG A 194 43.58 0.81 17.58
C ARG A 194 42.26 0.97 18.33
N VAL A 195 42.20 1.90 19.29
CA VAL A 195 40.96 2.21 20.00
C VAL A 195 39.91 2.78 19.03
N ALA A 196 40.30 3.71 18.15
CA ALA A 196 39.41 4.26 17.13
C ALA A 196 38.93 3.20 16.10
N LEU A 197 39.82 2.32 15.64
CA LEU A 197 39.43 1.18 14.80
C LEU A 197 38.55 0.20 15.55
N GLY A 198 38.77 0.01 16.85
CA GLY A 198 37.95 -0.85 17.71
C GLY A 198 36.50 -0.32 17.85
N SER A 199 36.32 1.01 18.03
CA SER A 199 35.00 1.63 18.09
C SER A 199 34.24 1.49 16.77
N LEU A 200 34.93 1.29 15.66
CA LEU A 200 34.39 1.04 14.34
C LEU A 200 34.19 -0.45 14.01
N GLY A 201 34.57 -1.37 14.92
CA GLY A 201 34.49 -2.83 14.69
C GLY A 201 35.59 -3.36 13.74
N LEU A 202 36.64 -2.56 13.43
CA LEU A 202 37.68 -2.90 12.46
C LEU A 202 39.00 -3.36 13.14
N ASP A 203 39.06 -3.37 14.48
CA ASP A 203 40.24 -3.91 15.18
C ASP A 203 40.30 -5.42 14.94
N ARG A 204 41.50 -5.89 14.57
CA ARG A 204 41.79 -7.29 14.22
C ARG A 204 41.03 -7.85 13.01
N SER A 205 40.36 -6.99 12.21
CA SER A 205 39.76 -7.42 10.97
C SER A 205 40.79 -7.97 9.96
N ARG A 206 40.50 -9.10 9.34
CA ARG A 206 41.27 -9.67 8.24
C ARG A 206 40.69 -9.16 6.88
N SER A 207 41.38 -9.45 5.78
CA SER A 207 40.96 -8.98 4.45
C SER A 207 39.53 -9.36 4.09
N HIS A 208 39.04 -10.52 4.57
CA HIS A 208 37.67 -11.01 4.28
C HIS A 208 36.62 -10.47 5.26
N ASP A 209 37.00 -9.84 6.39
CA ASP A 209 36.10 -9.33 7.43
C ASP A 209 35.92 -7.80 7.35
N LYS A 210 36.66 -7.11 6.48
CA LYS A 210 36.58 -5.65 6.35
C LYS A 210 35.24 -5.21 5.80
N PHE A 211 34.76 -4.06 6.30
CA PHE A 211 33.50 -3.42 5.88
C PHE A 211 33.62 -1.91 6.07
N ILE A 212 32.74 -1.13 5.44
CA ILE A 212 32.65 0.32 5.70
C ILE A 212 31.63 0.53 6.83
N PRO A 213 32.04 1.12 7.98
CA PRO A 213 31.12 1.42 9.07
C PRO A 213 30.00 2.35 8.59
N SER A 214 28.76 2.09 9.02
CA SER A 214 27.57 2.77 8.54
C SER A 214 27.61 4.30 8.70
N ILE A 215 28.29 4.82 9.72
CA ILE A 215 28.47 6.26 9.92
C ILE A 215 29.22 6.93 8.76
N TYR A 216 30.14 6.22 8.10
CA TYR A 216 30.85 6.71 6.92
C TYR A 216 30.03 6.58 5.62
N LEU A 217 29.19 5.54 5.50
CA LEU A 217 28.27 5.41 4.37
C LEU A 217 27.23 6.52 4.33
N ARG A 218 26.91 7.08 5.50
CA ARG A 218 25.91 8.14 5.68
C ARG A 218 26.52 9.53 5.93
N ALA A 219 27.83 9.63 5.93
CA ALA A 219 28.51 10.90 6.13
C ALA A 219 28.23 11.91 5.01
N SER A 220 28.67 13.16 5.19
CA SER A 220 28.54 14.21 4.18
C SER A 220 29.09 13.74 2.82
N ARG A 221 28.59 14.33 1.73
CA ARG A 221 29.07 14.01 0.39
C ARG A 221 30.60 14.11 0.27
N LEU A 222 31.20 15.13 0.93
CA LEU A 222 32.65 15.33 0.91
C LEU A 222 33.37 14.15 1.59
N ASN A 223 32.94 13.77 2.79
CA ASN A 223 33.56 12.66 3.54
C ASN A 223 33.42 11.32 2.80
N ARG A 224 32.31 11.09 2.11
CA ARG A 224 32.11 9.90 1.29
C ARG A 224 33.02 9.89 0.04
N LEU A 225 33.27 11.05 -0.58
CA LEU A 225 34.23 11.17 -1.68
C LEU A 225 35.67 10.93 -1.21
N GLU A 226 36.07 11.47 -0.07
CA GLU A 226 37.39 11.22 0.54
C GLU A 226 37.58 9.74 0.88
N LEU A 227 36.55 9.10 1.45
CA LEU A 227 36.58 7.65 1.72
C LEU A 227 36.78 6.85 0.43
N LEU A 228 36.00 7.17 -0.62
CA LEU A 228 36.10 6.50 -1.92
C LEU A 228 37.50 6.75 -2.55
N ALA A 229 38.05 7.95 -2.39
CA ALA A 229 39.41 8.28 -2.85
C ALA A 229 40.47 7.40 -2.18
N GLY A 230 40.37 7.21 -0.88
CA GLY A 230 41.30 6.33 -0.14
C GLY A 230 41.19 4.87 -0.59
N ILE A 231 39.94 4.38 -0.83
CA ILE A 231 39.69 3.03 -1.35
C ILE A 231 40.28 2.86 -2.77
N ILE A 232 40.12 3.86 -3.63
CA ILE A 232 40.71 3.82 -5.00
C ILE A 232 42.21 3.90 -4.93
N ASP A 233 42.78 4.77 -4.07
CA ASP A 233 44.21 4.94 -3.94
C ASP A 233 44.89 3.71 -3.30
N SER A 234 44.14 2.90 -2.51
CA SER A 234 44.64 1.60 -2.09
C SER A 234 44.59 0.57 -3.26
N ASP A 235 43.46 -0.06 -3.45
CA ASP A 235 43.29 -1.23 -4.33
C ASP A 235 42.57 -0.94 -5.67
N GLY A 236 42.15 0.32 -5.95
CA GLY A 236 41.50 0.67 -7.19
C GLY A 236 42.43 0.61 -8.39
N HIS A 237 41.92 0.17 -9.53
CA HIS A 237 42.61 0.21 -10.81
C HIS A 237 41.82 1.10 -11.79
N ILE A 238 42.42 2.22 -12.21
CA ILE A 238 41.79 3.16 -13.15
C ILE A 238 42.21 2.77 -14.57
N SER A 239 41.22 2.48 -15.40
CA SER A 239 41.41 2.20 -16.81
C SER A 239 40.21 2.67 -17.62
N HIS A 240 40.47 3.18 -18.86
CA HIS A 240 39.43 3.60 -19.81
C HIS A 240 38.37 4.57 -19.23
N GLY A 241 38.76 5.35 -18.19
CA GLY A 241 37.88 6.32 -17.51
C GLY A 241 36.83 5.69 -16.56
N GLY A 242 37.06 4.46 -16.12
CA GLY A 242 36.37 3.79 -15.04
C GLY A 242 37.37 3.34 -13.96
N CYS A 243 36.84 2.76 -12.87
CA CYS A 243 37.65 2.19 -11.80
C CYS A 243 37.15 0.79 -11.47
N ASP A 244 38.06 -0.17 -11.43
CA ASP A 244 37.80 -1.50 -10.88
C ASP A 244 38.44 -1.62 -9.50
N TYR A 245 37.66 -2.06 -8.53
CA TYR A 245 38.07 -2.36 -7.16
C TYR A 245 37.85 -3.85 -6.87
N ILE A 246 38.82 -4.53 -6.26
CA ILE A 246 38.73 -5.97 -5.99
C ILE A 246 39.06 -6.22 -4.52
N THR A 247 38.19 -6.94 -3.82
CA THR A 247 38.38 -7.30 -2.40
C THR A 247 37.97 -8.77 -2.15
N GLN A 248 38.49 -9.33 -1.04
CA GLN A 248 38.06 -10.65 -0.54
C GLN A 248 36.75 -10.56 0.26
N SER A 249 36.46 -9.40 0.85
CA SER A 249 35.25 -9.18 1.61
C SER A 249 34.07 -8.89 0.71
N LYS A 250 33.05 -9.77 0.75
CA LYS A 250 31.77 -9.52 0.07
C LYS A 250 31.10 -8.27 0.63
N GLN A 251 31.10 -8.11 1.97
CA GLN A 251 30.50 -6.96 2.63
C GLN A 251 31.16 -5.66 2.17
N LEU A 252 32.49 -5.61 2.13
CA LEU A 252 33.21 -4.43 1.66
C LEU A 252 32.91 -4.11 0.18
N ALA A 253 32.73 -5.13 -0.68
CA ALA A 253 32.35 -4.92 -2.06
C ALA A 253 30.91 -4.35 -2.18
N ASP A 254 29.99 -4.84 -1.37
CA ASP A 254 28.62 -4.32 -1.31
C ASP A 254 28.61 -2.87 -0.80
N ASP A 255 29.37 -2.57 0.26
CA ASP A 255 29.51 -1.24 0.85
C ASP A 255 30.12 -0.23 -0.14
N VAL A 256 31.17 -0.63 -0.88
CA VAL A 256 31.79 0.21 -1.93
C VAL A 256 30.81 0.46 -3.08
N THR A 257 30.00 -0.54 -3.42
CA THR A 257 28.94 -0.40 -4.42
C THR A 257 27.88 0.62 -3.96
N PHE A 258 27.44 0.51 -2.71
CA PHE A 258 26.52 1.47 -2.09
C PHE A 258 27.14 2.89 -2.05
N LEU A 259 28.37 3.01 -1.56
CA LEU A 259 29.08 4.28 -1.47
C LEU A 259 29.19 4.98 -2.83
N ALA A 260 29.62 4.26 -3.86
CA ALA A 260 29.75 4.81 -5.21
C ALA A 260 28.39 5.23 -5.79
N ARG A 261 27.34 4.41 -5.64
CA ARG A 261 25.99 4.74 -6.11
C ARG A 261 25.41 5.95 -5.40
N SER A 262 25.58 6.04 -4.08
CA SER A 262 25.13 7.19 -3.28
C SER A 262 25.75 8.52 -3.70
N LEU A 263 26.92 8.47 -4.33
CA LEU A 263 27.65 9.63 -4.86
C LEU A 263 27.29 9.98 -6.32
N GLY A 264 26.51 9.13 -6.99
CA GLY A 264 26.11 9.35 -8.38
C GLY A 264 27.01 8.64 -9.40
N PHE A 265 27.79 7.66 -8.98
CA PHE A 265 28.49 6.78 -9.90
C PHE A 265 27.67 5.52 -10.18
N ALA A 266 27.80 4.97 -11.37
CA ALA A 266 27.30 3.63 -11.61
C ALA A 266 28.31 2.62 -11.08
N ALA A 267 27.87 1.73 -10.18
CA ALA A 267 28.73 0.70 -9.61
C ALA A 267 28.03 -0.66 -9.66
N TYR A 268 28.79 -1.70 -10.05
CA TYR A 268 28.29 -3.06 -10.21
C TYR A 268 29.28 -4.03 -9.59
N GLY A 269 28.83 -4.81 -8.59
CA GLY A 269 29.61 -5.83 -7.90
C GLY A 269 29.32 -7.24 -8.41
N GLY A 270 30.32 -8.09 -8.37
CA GLY A 270 30.15 -9.52 -8.67
C GLY A 270 31.38 -10.34 -8.24
N PRO A 271 31.20 -11.67 -8.07
CA PRO A 271 32.32 -12.56 -7.77
C PRO A 271 33.29 -12.64 -8.97
N CYS A 272 34.58 -12.80 -8.67
CA CYS A 272 35.59 -13.08 -9.65
C CYS A 272 36.65 -14.02 -9.07
N GLU A 273 37.17 -14.91 -9.90
CA GLU A 273 38.30 -15.77 -9.55
C GLU A 273 39.60 -15.03 -9.77
N LYS A 274 40.48 -15.03 -8.78
CA LYS A 274 41.84 -14.47 -8.88
C LYS A 274 42.85 -15.49 -8.39
N ARG A 275 43.96 -15.64 -9.12
CA ARG A 275 45.06 -16.51 -8.72
C ARG A 275 46.27 -15.65 -8.41
N ASP A 276 46.97 -16.02 -7.36
CA ASP A 276 48.29 -15.41 -7.02
C ASP A 276 49.38 -15.91 -7.96
N GLN A 277 50.60 -15.36 -7.80
CA GLN A 277 51.78 -15.74 -8.60
C GLN A 277 52.20 -17.20 -8.40
N ASN A 278 51.74 -17.84 -7.31
CA ASN A 278 52.02 -19.24 -6.96
C ASN A 278 50.90 -20.21 -7.40
N GLY A 279 49.86 -19.69 -8.10
CA GLY A 279 48.78 -20.49 -8.60
C GLY A 279 47.65 -20.77 -7.57
N HIS A 280 47.75 -20.24 -6.32
CA HIS A 280 46.67 -20.38 -5.34
C HIS A 280 45.53 -19.46 -5.75
N GLY A 281 44.36 -20.08 -6.00
CA GLY A 281 43.16 -19.38 -6.39
C GLY A 281 42.26 -19.09 -5.22
N GLY A 282 41.44 -18.02 -5.34
CA GLY A 282 40.42 -17.67 -4.36
C GLY A 282 39.31 -16.83 -4.98
N THR A 283 38.11 -16.95 -4.40
CA THR A 283 36.98 -16.12 -4.79
C THR A 283 37.14 -14.72 -4.21
N TYR A 284 37.10 -13.74 -5.08
CA TYR A 284 37.15 -12.31 -4.77
C TYR A 284 35.85 -11.67 -5.28
N HIS A 285 35.65 -10.43 -4.89
CA HIS A 285 34.55 -9.61 -5.35
C HIS A 285 35.09 -8.39 -6.08
N ARG A 286 34.69 -8.23 -7.37
CA ARG A 286 35.06 -7.08 -8.17
C ARG A 286 33.91 -6.08 -8.14
N VAL A 287 34.21 -4.79 -7.96
CA VAL A 287 33.29 -3.66 -8.10
C VAL A 287 33.80 -2.79 -9.24
N SER A 288 33.03 -2.71 -10.32
CA SER A 288 33.33 -1.83 -11.46
C SER A 288 32.56 -0.53 -11.32
N ILE A 289 33.27 0.59 -11.18
CA ILE A 289 32.73 1.94 -10.97
C ILE A 289 32.88 2.74 -12.26
N SER A 290 31.81 3.38 -12.72
CA SER A 290 31.77 4.18 -13.96
C SER A 290 31.07 5.52 -13.70
N GLY A 291 31.52 6.56 -14.36
CA GLY A 291 31.04 7.93 -14.20
C GLY A 291 32.20 8.89 -14.43
N ASP A 292 32.07 10.11 -13.97
CA ASP A 292 33.20 11.06 -13.97
C ASP A 292 34.08 10.82 -12.73
N ILE A 293 35.00 9.85 -12.84
CA ILE A 293 35.90 9.46 -11.73
C ILE A 293 36.84 10.62 -11.36
N SER A 294 37.02 11.64 -12.20
CA SER A 294 37.82 12.83 -11.88
C SER A 294 37.26 13.64 -10.71
N LEU A 295 35.99 13.42 -10.36
CA LEU A 295 35.35 14.03 -9.18
C LEU A 295 35.82 13.39 -7.86
N VAL A 296 36.44 12.21 -7.90
CA VAL A 296 36.97 11.55 -6.71
C VAL A 296 38.36 12.11 -6.42
N PRO A 297 38.63 12.67 -5.22
CA PRO A 297 39.89 13.36 -4.91
C PRO A 297 41.03 12.39 -4.59
N THR A 298 41.36 11.52 -5.54
CA THR A 298 42.49 10.61 -5.44
C THR A 298 43.80 11.40 -5.36
N ARG A 299 44.75 10.93 -4.53
CA ARG A 299 46.01 11.64 -4.24
C ARG A 299 47.22 11.01 -4.90
N ILE A 300 47.16 9.76 -5.31
CA ILE A 300 48.24 9.05 -5.96
C ILE A 300 48.27 9.43 -7.45
N PRO A 301 49.35 10.04 -8.00
CA PRO A 301 49.34 10.62 -9.34
C PRO A 301 48.90 9.65 -10.46
N ARG A 302 49.32 8.37 -10.42
CA ARG A 302 48.92 7.36 -11.40
C ARG A 302 47.45 6.94 -11.30
N LYS A 303 46.74 7.37 -10.24
CA LYS A 303 45.34 7.08 -9.98
C LYS A 303 44.45 8.32 -10.11
N ILE A 304 44.97 9.45 -10.51
CA ILE A 304 44.20 10.64 -10.84
C ILE A 304 43.57 10.43 -12.21
N ALA A 305 42.26 10.35 -12.24
CA ALA A 305 41.52 10.22 -13.50
C ALA A 305 41.43 11.57 -14.24
N ALA A 306 41.64 11.57 -15.55
CA ALA A 306 41.38 12.75 -16.36
C ALA A 306 39.86 12.98 -16.49
N PRO A 307 39.40 14.24 -16.53
CA PRO A 307 37.99 14.58 -16.78
C PRO A 307 37.51 13.92 -18.07
N ARG A 308 36.37 13.27 -18.00
CA ARG A 308 35.77 12.55 -19.12
C ARG A 308 34.40 13.10 -19.47
N ARG A 309 34.20 13.55 -20.70
CA ARG A 309 32.87 13.83 -21.21
C ARG A 309 32.12 12.54 -21.46
N GLN A 310 31.12 12.25 -20.60
CA GLN A 310 30.26 11.07 -20.73
C GLN A 310 29.40 11.16 -22.00
N LYS A 311 29.47 10.16 -22.88
CA LYS A 311 28.62 10.07 -24.07
C LYS A 311 27.21 9.60 -23.73
N LYS A 312 27.07 8.75 -22.69
CA LYS A 312 25.81 8.25 -22.16
C LYS A 312 25.76 8.50 -20.68
N ASP A 313 24.59 8.87 -20.17
CA ASP A 313 24.35 9.01 -18.76
C ASP A 313 24.45 7.62 -18.09
N VAL A 314 25.39 7.47 -17.17
CA VAL A 314 25.67 6.19 -16.49
C VAL A 314 24.60 5.79 -15.49
N LEU A 315 23.78 6.74 -15.07
CA LEU A 315 22.67 6.52 -14.13
C LEU A 315 21.41 6.00 -14.82
N ARG A 316 21.39 5.97 -16.16
CA ARG A 316 20.25 5.48 -16.95
C ARG A 316 20.53 4.09 -17.50
N THR A 317 19.54 3.18 -17.35
CA THR A 317 19.67 1.81 -17.86
C THR A 317 18.41 1.39 -18.60
N GLY A 318 18.58 0.70 -19.74
CA GLY A 318 17.48 -0.01 -20.39
C GLY A 318 17.09 -1.24 -19.58
N PHE A 319 15.89 -1.74 -19.78
CA PHE A 319 15.39 -2.93 -19.09
C PHE A 319 14.42 -3.73 -19.95
N SER A 320 14.20 -4.99 -19.57
CA SER A 320 13.11 -5.83 -20.06
C SER A 320 12.16 -6.15 -18.91
N VAL A 321 10.94 -6.57 -19.28
CA VAL A 321 9.90 -7.00 -18.35
C VAL A 321 9.54 -8.43 -18.68
N GLU A 322 9.64 -9.33 -17.71
CA GLU A 322 9.40 -10.75 -17.83
C GLU A 322 8.30 -11.18 -16.86
N PRO A 323 7.26 -11.93 -17.29
CA PRO A 323 6.25 -12.46 -16.38
C PRO A 323 6.87 -13.50 -15.44
N VAL A 324 6.49 -13.47 -14.18
CA VAL A 324 6.93 -14.43 -13.14
C VAL A 324 5.80 -15.39 -12.75
N GLY A 325 4.55 -14.99 -13.02
CA GLY A 325 3.35 -15.67 -12.53
C GLY A 325 2.81 -15.03 -11.26
N ARG A 326 1.82 -15.65 -10.65
CA ARG A 326 1.18 -15.11 -9.43
C ARG A 326 2.10 -15.26 -8.22
N GLY A 327 2.23 -14.21 -7.42
CA GLY A 327 3.06 -14.17 -6.24
C GLY A 327 2.61 -13.13 -5.23
N GLU A 328 3.13 -13.24 -4.01
CA GLU A 328 2.88 -12.30 -2.93
C GLU A 328 3.60 -10.97 -3.20
N TYR A 329 2.93 -9.87 -2.88
CA TYR A 329 3.51 -8.53 -2.98
C TYR A 329 3.36 -7.72 -1.70
N PHE A 330 4.24 -6.74 -1.55
CA PHE A 330 4.30 -5.77 -0.47
C PHE A 330 4.44 -4.38 -1.06
N GLY A 331 3.66 -3.45 -0.57
CA GLY A 331 3.69 -2.06 -0.99
C GLY A 331 3.47 -1.12 0.18
N PHE A 332 3.71 0.15 -0.07
CA PHE A 332 3.51 1.19 0.94
C PHE A 332 3.19 2.51 0.23
N GLU A 333 2.35 3.33 0.83
CA GLU A 333 2.10 4.69 0.35
C GLU A 333 3.04 5.68 1.03
N VAL A 334 3.62 6.59 0.26
CA VAL A 334 4.45 7.68 0.77
C VAL A 334 3.86 9.03 0.45
N ASP A 335 4.25 10.04 1.21
CA ASP A 335 3.88 11.43 0.93
C ASP A 335 4.71 12.05 -0.21
N GLY A 336 4.46 13.34 -0.48
CA GLY A 336 5.14 14.11 -1.50
C GLY A 336 4.73 13.70 -2.91
N ASP A 337 5.70 13.53 -3.80
CA ASP A 337 5.50 13.15 -5.20
C ASP A 337 5.30 11.64 -5.42
N HIS A 338 5.12 10.87 -4.34
CA HIS A 338 4.97 9.41 -4.31
C HIS A 338 6.14 8.62 -4.90
N ARG A 339 7.27 9.28 -5.22
CA ARG A 339 8.49 8.63 -5.67
C ARG A 339 9.42 8.36 -4.49
N TYR A 340 10.08 7.23 -4.53
CA TYR A 340 11.07 6.84 -3.54
C TYR A 340 12.23 6.09 -4.20
N VAL A 341 13.30 5.92 -3.43
CA VAL A 341 14.55 5.32 -3.88
C VAL A 341 14.67 3.90 -3.35
N MET A 342 14.88 2.95 -4.24
CA MET A 342 15.19 1.55 -3.87
C MET A 342 16.61 1.42 -3.32
N GLY A 343 16.91 0.31 -2.67
CA GLY A 343 18.23 0.04 -2.09
C GLY A 343 19.39 0.04 -3.10
N ASP A 344 19.11 -0.07 -4.40
CA ASP A 344 20.11 0.06 -5.48
C ASP A 344 20.16 1.48 -6.09
N PHE A 345 19.46 2.43 -5.50
CA PHE A 345 19.31 3.83 -5.90
C PHE A 345 18.42 4.06 -7.13
N THR A 346 17.71 3.06 -7.61
CA THR A 346 16.70 3.19 -8.67
C THR A 346 15.47 3.91 -8.11
N VAL A 347 14.92 4.87 -8.87
CA VAL A 347 13.70 5.59 -8.52
C VAL A 347 12.48 4.83 -9.02
N THR A 348 11.44 4.75 -8.18
CA THR A 348 10.14 4.16 -8.50
C THR A 348 9.02 4.93 -7.84
N HIS A 349 7.78 4.59 -8.12
CA HIS A 349 6.59 5.36 -7.71
C HIS A 349 5.53 4.44 -7.11
N ASN A 350 4.69 5.00 -6.23
CA ASN A 350 3.53 4.32 -5.65
C ASN A 350 2.23 5.01 -6.05
N SER A 351 1.08 4.29 -6.11
CA SER A 351 -0.21 4.81 -6.59
C SER A 351 -1.37 4.53 -5.63
N GLY A 352 -2.33 5.49 -5.47
CA GLY A 352 -3.54 5.39 -4.65
C GLY A 352 -4.78 6.03 -5.33
N LYS A 353 -6.02 5.73 -4.85
CA LYS A 353 -7.31 6.08 -5.51
C LYS A 353 -7.52 7.59 -5.73
N THR A 354 -7.27 8.41 -4.73
CA THR A 354 -7.39 9.88 -4.85
C THR A 354 -6.28 10.44 -5.74
N VAL A 355 -5.16 9.74 -5.83
CA VAL A 355 -4.05 10.03 -6.73
C VAL A 355 -4.46 9.89 -8.19
N ILE A 356 -5.35 8.93 -8.52
CA ILE A 356 -5.86 8.80 -9.90
C ILE A 356 -6.63 10.04 -10.31
N ALA A 357 -7.52 10.55 -9.45
CA ALA A 357 -8.24 11.80 -9.74
C ALA A 357 -7.28 12.99 -9.84
N ALA A 358 -6.32 13.10 -8.93
CA ALA A 358 -5.32 14.15 -8.91
C ALA A 358 -4.40 14.08 -10.15
N GLU A 359 -3.94 12.89 -10.50
CA GLU A 359 -3.12 12.67 -11.71
C GLU A 359 -3.92 12.91 -12.99
N PHE A 360 -5.20 12.51 -13.02
CA PHE A 360 -6.08 12.81 -14.14
C PHE A 360 -6.23 14.34 -14.32
N ILE A 361 -6.46 15.07 -13.22
CA ILE A 361 -6.56 16.54 -13.22
C ILE A 361 -5.22 17.15 -13.63
N ARG A 362 -4.08 16.63 -13.19
CA ARG A 362 -2.74 17.07 -13.59
C ARG A 362 -2.53 16.96 -15.10
N ARG A 363 -2.87 15.80 -15.69
CA ARG A 363 -2.78 15.58 -17.16
C ARG A 363 -3.73 16.48 -17.94
N MET A 364 -4.92 16.73 -17.43
CA MET A 364 -5.87 17.67 -18.04
C MET A 364 -5.31 19.09 -18.02
N ARG A 365 -4.74 19.52 -16.90
CA ARG A 365 -4.11 20.82 -16.79
C ARG A 365 -2.95 21.03 -17.77
N GLN A 366 -2.16 20.02 -18.01
CA GLN A 366 -1.11 20.05 -19.05
C GLN A 366 -1.65 20.26 -20.46
N ARG A 367 -2.92 19.93 -20.71
CA ARG A 367 -3.64 20.20 -21.98
C ARG A 367 -4.37 21.53 -21.99
N GLY A 368 -4.28 22.32 -20.93
CA GLY A 368 -5.00 23.60 -20.79
C GLY A 368 -6.48 23.44 -20.44
N GLU A 369 -6.92 22.26 -19.97
CA GLU A 369 -8.30 21.98 -19.60
C GLU A 369 -8.54 22.33 -18.12
N ARG A 370 -9.77 22.71 -17.78
CA ARG A 370 -10.18 23.15 -16.44
C ARG A 370 -10.96 22.06 -15.73
N ALA A 371 -10.75 21.91 -14.43
CA ALA A 371 -11.38 20.87 -13.63
C ALA A 371 -12.09 21.43 -12.39
N LEU A 372 -13.29 20.91 -12.13
CA LEU A 372 -14.03 21.15 -10.90
C LEU A 372 -14.21 19.83 -10.17
N PHE A 373 -13.71 19.75 -8.93
CA PHE A 373 -13.87 18.58 -8.07
C PHE A 373 -14.93 18.88 -7.01
N LEU A 374 -15.96 18.08 -6.95
CA LEU A 374 -17.11 18.20 -6.05
C LEU A 374 -17.06 17.13 -4.96
N ALA A 375 -17.12 17.54 -3.71
CA ALA A 375 -17.24 16.64 -2.57
C ALA A 375 -18.31 17.11 -1.57
N ALA A 376 -18.84 16.17 -0.79
CA ALA A 376 -19.95 16.45 0.13
C ALA A 376 -19.48 16.94 1.52
N GLY A 377 -18.21 16.79 1.88
CA GLY A 377 -17.70 17.07 3.22
C GLY A 377 -16.35 17.79 3.24
N ARG A 378 -16.07 18.46 4.37
CA ARG A 378 -14.84 19.22 4.58
C ARG A 378 -13.59 18.32 4.49
N GLU A 379 -13.62 17.14 5.12
CA GLU A 379 -12.50 16.21 5.14
C GLU A 379 -12.11 15.75 3.73
N LEU A 380 -13.10 15.47 2.88
CA LEU A 380 -12.87 15.07 1.49
C LEU A 380 -12.22 16.20 0.69
N ILE A 381 -12.64 17.46 0.94
CA ILE A 381 -12.01 18.63 0.31
C ILE A 381 -10.55 18.76 0.75
N GLU A 382 -10.27 18.62 2.04
CA GLU A 382 -8.92 18.74 2.60
C GLU A 382 -8.01 17.61 2.13
N GLN A 383 -8.52 16.38 2.02
CA GLN A 383 -7.79 15.23 1.46
C GLN A 383 -7.50 15.47 -0.03
N THR A 384 -8.50 15.85 -0.82
CA THR A 384 -8.32 16.11 -2.25
C THR A 384 -7.36 17.27 -2.48
N SER A 385 -7.48 18.36 -1.71
CA SER A 385 -6.59 19.50 -1.79
C SER A 385 -5.13 19.11 -1.51
N ARG A 386 -4.89 18.31 -0.47
CA ARG A 386 -3.55 17.76 -0.20
C ARG A 386 -3.04 16.94 -1.38
N LYS A 387 -3.85 16.03 -1.92
CA LYS A 387 -3.45 15.17 -3.04
C LYS A 387 -3.19 15.94 -4.33
N LEU A 388 -3.90 17.03 -4.60
CA LEU A 388 -3.62 17.93 -5.72
C LEU A 388 -2.32 18.71 -5.51
N ALA A 389 -2.06 19.15 -4.27
CA ALA A 389 -0.81 19.79 -3.93
C ALA A 389 0.39 18.84 -4.03
N ASP A 390 0.21 17.57 -3.63
CA ASP A 390 1.22 16.52 -3.72
C ASP A 390 1.68 16.24 -5.18
N VAL A 391 0.83 16.56 -6.17
CA VAL A 391 1.14 16.43 -7.61
C VAL A 391 1.35 17.77 -8.30
N ASP A 392 1.68 18.83 -7.55
CA ASP A 392 1.95 20.18 -8.02
C ASP A 392 0.81 20.80 -8.84
N VAL A 393 -0.44 20.47 -8.53
CA VAL A 393 -1.62 21.08 -9.14
C VAL A 393 -2.10 22.25 -8.28
N GLU A 394 -1.81 23.46 -8.76
CA GLU A 394 -2.39 24.67 -8.19
C GLU A 394 -3.92 24.63 -8.31
N HIS A 395 -4.61 24.86 -7.19
CA HIS A 395 -6.06 24.78 -7.14
C HIS A 395 -6.66 25.79 -6.15
N GLY A 396 -7.90 26.16 -6.40
CA GLY A 396 -8.72 26.94 -5.49
C GLY A 396 -9.62 26.07 -4.63
N ILE A 397 -9.98 26.53 -3.44
CA ILE A 397 -10.93 25.84 -2.55
C ILE A 397 -12.18 26.68 -2.38
N ILE A 398 -13.35 26.06 -2.58
CA ILE A 398 -14.67 26.67 -2.41
C ILE A 398 -15.38 26.00 -1.25
N MET A 399 -15.21 26.55 -0.04
CA MET A 399 -15.91 26.08 1.15
C MET A 399 -16.13 27.24 2.14
N GLY A 400 -17.05 27.07 3.09
CA GLY A 400 -17.33 28.06 4.12
C GLY A 400 -16.11 28.37 4.98
N GLY A 401 -15.82 29.64 5.22
CA GLY A 401 -14.69 30.10 6.03
C GLY A 401 -13.35 30.18 5.30
N VAL A 402 -13.27 29.81 4.02
CA VAL A 402 -12.07 29.89 3.20
C VAL A 402 -12.24 30.98 2.11
N ARG A 403 -11.25 31.85 1.97
CA ARG A 403 -11.24 32.84 0.89
C ARG A 403 -10.95 32.15 -0.43
N PRO A 404 -11.88 32.19 -1.42
CA PRO A 404 -11.68 31.56 -2.71
C PRO A 404 -10.47 32.12 -3.45
N ARG A 405 -9.70 31.26 -4.07
CA ARG A 405 -8.66 31.63 -5.04
C ARG A 405 -9.15 31.24 -6.44
N PRO A 406 -9.07 32.14 -7.43
CA PRO A 406 -9.36 31.78 -8.81
C PRO A 406 -8.27 30.82 -9.33
N GLY A 407 -8.62 29.94 -10.25
CA GLY A 407 -7.69 29.02 -10.87
C GLY A 407 -8.44 28.04 -11.77
N ASP A 408 -7.70 27.35 -12.63
CA ASP A 408 -8.24 26.39 -13.60
C ASP A 408 -8.71 25.10 -12.93
N VAL A 409 -8.27 24.82 -11.71
CA VAL A 409 -8.74 23.71 -10.89
C VAL A 409 -9.40 24.27 -9.64
N GLN A 410 -10.61 23.82 -9.37
CA GLN A 410 -11.37 24.19 -8.18
C GLN A 410 -11.85 22.95 -7.45
N VAL A 411 -11.66 22.92 -6.13
CA VAL A 411 -12.18 21.89 -5.23
C VAL A 411 -13.28 22.49 -4.38
N ALA A 412 -14.50 21.98 -4.47
CA ALA A 412 -15.68 22.65 -3.93
C ALA A 412 -16.55 21.74 -3.07
N ILE A 413 -16.98 22.24 -1.91
CA ILE A 413 -18.13 21.66 -1.20
C ILE A 413 -19.40 22.01 -1.98
N VAL A 414 -20.17 20.97 -2.32
CA VAL A 414 -21.40 21.07 -3.11
C VAL A 414 -22.36 22.15 -2.57
N GLN A 415 -22.60 22.17 -1.25
CA GLN A 415 -23.49 23.13 -0.61
C GLN A 415 -22.94 24.57 -0.64
N ALA A 416 -21.63 24.73 -0.62
CA ALA A 416 -21.01 26.06 -0.69
C ALA A 416 -21.06 26.60 -2.13
N LEU A 417 -20.83 25.72 -3.11
CA LEU A 417 -20.88 26.07 -4.52
C LEU A 417 -22.30 26.39 -5.00
N SER A 418 -23.29 25.59 -4.59
CA SER A 418 -24.70 25.79 -5.00
C SER A 418 -25.34 27.10 -4.53
N ARG A 419 -24.73 27.79 -3.58
CA ARG A 419 -25.19 29.11 -3.07
C ARG A 419 -24.54 30.29 -3.76
N ARG A 420 -23.69 30.03 -4.76
CA ARG A 420 -22.98 31.11 -5.47
C ARG A 420 -23.75 31.56 -6.71
N ASP A 421 -23.66 32.83 -6.99
CA ASP A 421 -24.24 33.43 -8.19
C ASP A 421 -23.41 33.15 -9.45
N SER A 422 -22.11 32.84 -9.28
CA SER A 422 -21.21 32.50 -10.38
C SER A 422 -20.51 31.17 -10.15
N MET A 423 -20.52 30.31 -11.15
CA MET A 423 -19.85 29.02 -11.15
C MET A 423 -18.43 29.15 -11.77
N PRO A 424 -17.41 28.46 -11.24
CA PRO A 424 -16.09 28.44 -11.87
C PRO A 424 -16.18 27.72 -13.23
N PRO A 425 -15.41 28.13 -14.24
CA PRO A 425 -15.40 27.42 -15.52
C PRO A 425 -14.78 26.03 -15.34
N ALA A 426 -15.38 25.01 -16.00
CA ALA A 426 -14.86 23.64 -15.96
C ALA A 426 -15.18 22.92 -17.27
N ASP A 427 -14.19 22.20 -17.79
CA ASP A 427 -14.30 21.29 -18.93
C ASP A 427 -14.54 19.86 -18.44
N PHE A 428 -14.17 19.60 -17.17
CA PHE A 428 -14.38 18.34 -16.45
C PHE A 428 -14.96 18.61 -15.06
N VAL A 429 -15.95 17.80 -14.68
CA VAL A 429 -16.52 17.82 -13.32
C VAL A 429 -16.31 16.44 -12.69
N PHE A 430 -15.50 16.39 -11.63
CA PHE A 430 -15.31 15.20 -10.81
C PHE A 430 -16.28 15.23 -9.64
N ILE A 431 -16.91 14.09 -9.36
CA ILE A 431 -17.83 13.92 -8.23
C ILE A 431 -17.33 12.80 -7.36
N ASP A 432 -16.88 13.14 -6.16
CA ASP A 432 -16.52 12.15 -5.14
C ASP A 432 -17.80 11.66 -4.43
N GLU A 433 -17.80 10.38 -4.02
CA GLU A 433 -19.00 9.69 -3.52
C GLU A 433 -20.20 9.88 -4.46
N ALA A 434 -20.01 9.46 -5.71
CA ALA A 434 -20.97 9.69 -6.80
C ALA A 434 -22.38 9.08 -6.57
N ASP A 435 -22.51 8.14 -5.62
CA ASP A 435 -23.80 7.62 -5.15
C ASP A 435 -24.70 8.70 -4.50
N LEU A 436 -24.10 9.85 -4.08
CA LEU A 436 -24.81 11.04 -3.59
C LEU A 436 -25.21 12.04 -4.69
N ALA A 437 -24.71 11.87 -5.90
CA ALA A 437 -24.73 12.90 -6.95
C ALA A 437 -26.13 13.37 -7.40
N ARG A 438 -27.19 12.70 -6.99
CA ARG A 438 -28.55 13.05 -7.38
C ARG A 438 -29.30 13.95 -6.41
N ALA A 439 -28.70 14.43 -5.35
CA ALA A 439 -29.34 15.52 -4.61
C ALA A 439 -29.62 16.67 -5.57
N GLU A 440 -30.76 17.31 -5.45
CA GLU A 440 -31.17 18.46 -6.27
C GLU A 440 -30.06 19.50 -6.45
N THR A 441 -29.20 19.60 -5.45
CA THR A 441 -28.02 20.47 -5.42
C THR A 441 -26.98 20.12 -6.50
N TYR A 442 -26.69 18.82 -6.71
CA TYR A 442 -25.76 18.39 -7.77
C TYR A 442 -26.35 18.65 -9.16
N SER A 443 -27.64 18.33 -9.35
CA SER A 443 -28.34 18.58 -10.62
C SER A 443 -28.34 20.07 -10.99
N LYS A 444 -28.52 20.96 -9.99
CA LYS A 444 -28.42 22.41 -10.18
C LYS A 444 -27.02 22.86 -10.61
N ILE A 445 -25.97 22.28 -10.00
CA ILE A 445 -24.60 22.60 -10.37
C ILE A 445 -24.29 22.09 -11.77
N LEU A 446 -24.61 20.83 -12.06
CA LEU A 446 -24.32 20.20 -13.35
C LEU A 446 -25.03 20.87 -14.52
N ALA A 447 -26.22 21.45 -14.30
CA ALA A 447 -26.94 22.22 -15.30
C ALA A 447 -26.17 23.46 -15.84
N HIS A 448 -25.15 23.95 -15.09
CA HIS A 448 -24.27 25.01 -15.55
C HIS A 448 -23.11 24.52 -16.45
N TYR A 449 -22.94 23.19 -16.57
CA TYR A 449 -21.85 22.56 -17.30
C TYR A 449 -22.34 21.54 -18.34
N PRO A 450 -23.19 21.95 -19.30
CA PRO A 450 -23.80 21.01 -20.25
C PRO A 450 -22.78 20.34 -21.18
N GLU A 451 -21.65 20.98 -21.43
CA GLU A 451 -20.58 20.46 -22.29
C GLU A 451 -19.42 19.78 -21.51
N ALA A 452 -19.44 19.86 -20.19
CA ALA A 452 -18.38 19.27 -19.39
C ALA A 452 -18.53 17.76 -19.27
N ARG A 453 -17.39 17.06 -19.27
CA ARG A 453 -17.35 15.62 -19.00
C ARG A 453 -17.47 15.37 -17.52
N VAL A 454 -18.46 14.57 -17.12
CA VAL A 454 -18.71 14.25 -15.70
C VAL A 454 -18.09 12.90 -15.36
N ILE A 455 -17.23 12.87 -14.35
CA ILE A 455 -16.53 11.68 -13.85
C ILE A 455 -16.94 11.45 -12.39
N GLY A 456 -17.60 10.31 -12.13
CA GLY A 456 -17.99 9.90 -10.79
C GLY A 456 -17.00 8.92 -10.18
N LEU A 457 -16.64 9.15 -8.92
CA LEU A 457 -15.82 8.25 -8.11
C LEU A 457 -16.69 7.69 -6.99
N THR A 458 -16.78 6.36 -6.84
CA THR A 458 -17.50 5.73 -5.72
C THR A 458 -17.01 4.29 -5.50
N GLY A 459 -17.07 3.84 -4.26
CA GLY A 459 -16.88 2.41 -3.93
C GLY A 459 -18.20 1.61 -4.05
N THR A 460 -19.35 2.30 -4.18
CA THR A 460 -20.69 1.69 -4.18
C THR A 460 -21.57 2.37 -5.24
N PRO A 461 -21.65 1.83 -6.46
CA PRO A 461 -22.39 2.46 -7.57
C PRO A 461 -23.92 2.32 -7.46
N TRP A 462 -24.44 2.13 -6.27
CA TRP A 462 -25.87 2.06 -6.00
C TRP A 462 -26.31 3.19 -5.08
N ARG A 463 -27.45 3.74 -5.38
CA ARG A 463 -28.06 4.77 -4.54
C ARG A 463 -28.80 4.14 -3.36
N SER A 464 -28.90 4.89 -2.27
CA SER A 464 -29.65 4.48 -1.08
C SER A 464 -31.16 4.28 -1.35
N ASP A 465 -31.72 4.95 -2.39
CA ASP A 465 -33.11 4.82 -2.78
C ASP A 465 -33.36 3.68 -3.79
N GLY A 466 -32.36 2.86 -4.09
CA GLY A 466 -32.45 1.73 -5.01
C GLY A 466 -32.52 2.08 -6.49
N LYS A 467 -32.40 3.36 -6.84
CA LYS A 467 -32.33 3.80 -8.26
C LYS A 467 -30.91 3.74 -8.78
N GLY A 468 -30.75 3.52 -10.08
CA GLY A 468 -29.46 3.51 -10.74
C GLY A 468 -28.86 4.90 -10.93
N LEU A 469 -27.60 4.95 -11.37
CA LEU A 469 -26.86 6.17 -11.68
C LEU A 469 -26.87 6.50 -13.19
N GLY A 470 -27.59 5.74 -14.03
CA GLY A 470 -27.62 5.88 -15.49
C GLY A 470 -28.21 7.20 -16.00
N GLU A 471 -28.91 7.97 -15.14
CA GLU A 471 -29.38 9.33 -15.48
C GLU A 471 -28.23 10.35 -15.50
N LEU A 472 -27.08 10.05 -14.83
CA LEU A 472 -25.94 10.96 -14.68
C LEU A 472 -24.68 10.46 -15.37
N PHE A 473 -24.53 9.15 -15.51
CA PHE A 473 -23.35 8.52 -16.08
C PHE A 473 -23.75 7.55 -17.19
N GLU A 474 -23.01 7.54 -18.27
CA GLU A 474 -23.24 6.71 -19.45
C GLU A 474 -22.54 5.34 -19.34
N GLU A 475 -21.47 5.27 -18.56
CA GLU A 475 -20.59 4.10 -18.46
C GLU A 475 -20.09 3.87 -17.02
N VAL A 476 -19.95 2.60 -16.64
CA VAL A 476 -19.28 2.17 -15.39
C VAL A 476 -17.99 1.43 -15.73
N VAL A 477 -16.89 1.89 -15.16
CA VAL A 477 -15.63 1.14 -15.15
C VAL A 477 -15.44 0.56 -13.76
N VAL A 478 -15.57 -0.77 -13.64
CA VAL A 478 -15.28 -1.51 -12.40
C VAL A 478 -13.80 -1.91 -12.43
N ALA A 479 -12.97 -1.21 -11.67
CA ALA A 479 -11.56 -1.49 -11.64
C ALA A 479 -11.22 -2.74 -10.81
N ALA A 480 -11.94 -2.98 -9.69
CA ALA A 480 -11.82 -4.20 -8.89
C ALA A 480 -13.09 -4.48 -8.06
N THR A 481 -13.36 -5.75 -7.78
CA THR A 481 -14.44 -6.16 -6.85
C THR A 481 -13.88 -6.29 -5.42
N PRO A 482 -14.71 -6.22 -4.36
CA PRO A 482 -14.24 -6.46 -2.99
C PRO A 482 -13.54 -7.81 -2.83
N ARG A 483 -14.02 -8.88 -3.50
CA ARG A 483 -13.36 -10.18 -3.46
C ARG A 483 -11.98 -10.15 -4.11
N ALA A 484 -11.85 -9.55 -5.29
CA ALA A 484 -10.56 -9.36 -5.94
C ALA A 484 -9.60 -8.54 -5.05
N LEU A 485 -10.10 -7.47 -4.42
CA LEU A 485 -9.31 -6.67 -3.49
C LEU A 485 -8.90 -7.44 -2.21
N MET A 486 -9.72 -8.40 -1.74
CA MET A 486 -9.36 -9.29 -0.64
C MET A 486 -8.34 -10.35 -1.08
N ASP A 487 -8.55 -10.94 -2.26
CA ASP A 487 -7.62 -11.92 -2.84
C ASP A 487 -6.25 -11.30 -3.13
N GLU A 488 -6.23 -9.99 -3.45
CA GLU A 488 -5.03 -9.20 -3.70
C GLU A 488 -4.46 -8.53 -2.43
N GLY A 489 -5.14 -8.67 -1.26
CA GLY A 489 -4.70 -8.14 0.03
C GLY A 489 -4.88 -6.64 0.21
N PHE A 490 -5.56 -5.93 -0.70
CA PHE A 490 -5.98 -4.53 -0.52
C PHE A 490 -7.11 -4.37 0.48
N LEU A 491 -7.81 -5.45 0.76
CA LEU A 491 -8.75 -5.56 1.86
C LEU A 491 -8.43 -6.83 2.62
N VAL A 492 -8.56 -6.79 3.95
CA VAL A 492 -8.46 -8.00 4.76
C VAL A 492 -9.78 -8.79 4.66
N GLU A 493 -9.69 -10.10 4.74
CA GLU A 493 -10.88 -10.93 4.87
C GLU A 493 -11.60 -10.61 6.18
N ALA A 494 -12.92 -10.82 6.20
CA ALA A 494 -13.72 -10.60 7.39
C ALA A 494 -14.28 -11.91 7.91
N ASP A 495 -14.11 -12.14 9.21
CA ASP A 495 -14.94 -13.06 9.96
C ASP A 495 -16.19 -12.32 10.42
N GLY A 496 -17.30 -13.01 10.55
CA GLY A 496 -18.50 -12.35 10.98
C GLY A 496 -19.44 -13.26 11.77
N PHE A 497 -20.17 -12.63 12.66
CA PHE A 497 -21.17 -13.27 13.49
C PHE A 497 -22.49 -12.52 13.33
N GLY A 498 -23.57 -13.28 13.04
CA GLY A 498 -24.93 -12.76 12.95
C GLY A 498 -25.71 -13.06 14.23
N PHE A 499 -26.40 -12.05 14.74
CA PHE A 499 -27.20 -12.17 15.97
C PHE A 499 -28.67 -11.89 15.63
N VAL A 500 -29.55 -12.08 16.61
CA VAL A 500 -30.97 -11.78 16.46
C VAL A 500 -31.14 -10.26 16.26
N PRO A 501 -31.63 -9.80 15.10
CA PRO A 501 -31.71 -8.38 14.80
C PRO A 501 -32.83 -7.70 15.57
N LEU A 502 -32.77 -6.36 15.67
CA LEU A 502 -33.89 -5.53 16.15
C LEU A 502 -35.11 -5.75 15.24
N ASP A 503 -36.28 -5.94 15.82
CA ASP A 503 -37.55 -6.06 15.07
C ASP A 503 -37.84 -4.76 14.28
N THR A 504 -37.94 -4.87 12.98
CA THR A 504 -38.26 -3.76 12.07
C THR A 504 -39.66 -3.79 11.51
N ALA A 505 -40.52 -4.75 11.96
CA ALA A 505 -41.92 -4.87 11.48
C ALA A 505 -42.68 -3.57 11.76
N GLY A 506 -43.36 -3.03 10.72
CA GLY A 506 -44.13 -1.79 10.80
C GLY A 506 -43.34 -0.49 10.88
N VAL A 507 -42.00 -0.51 10.75
CA VAL A 507 -41.17 0.71 10.60
C VAL A 507 -41.34 1.24 9.17
N HIS A 508 -41.75 2.51 9.04
CA HIS A 508 -41.92 3.14 7.73
C HIS A 508 -40.55 3.35 7.02
N THR A 509 -40.63 3.48 5.71
CA THR A 509 -39.45 3.77 4.87
C THR A 509 -39.44 5.25 4.52
N THR A 510 -38.30 5.91 4.70
CA THR A 510 -38.04 7.31 4.34
C THR A 510 -36.76 7.40 3.52
N GLY A 511 -36.82 7.94 2.30
CA GLY A 511 -35.64 8.10 1.45
C GLY A 511 -34.96 6.77 1.03
N GLY A 512 -35.72 5.67 0.98
CA GLY A 512 -35.22 4.34 0.60
C GLY A 512 -34.66 3.49 1.76
N ASP A 513 -34.58 4.04 2.98
CA ASP A 513 -34.12 3.33 4.19
C ASP A 513 -35.19 3.41 5.29
N PHE A 514 -34.99 2.68 6.38
CA PHE A 514 -35.88 2.74 7.54
C PHE A 514 -35.94 4.15 8.15
N ASN A 515 -37.14 4.56 8.59
CA ASN A 515 -37.31 5.81 9.31
C ASN A 515 -36.52 5.79 10.63
N GLN A 516 -35.47 6.65 10.70
CA GLN A 516 -34.54 6.66 11.84
C GLN A 516 -35.19 7.06 13.16
N GLY A 517 -36.20 7.93 13.12
CA GLY A 517 -36.94 8.35 14.32
C GLY A 517 -37.74 7.20 14.91
N GLU A 518 -38.47 6.43 14.09
CA GLU A 518 -39.25 5.27 14.52
C GLU A 518 -38.34 4.13 14.99
N LEU A 519 -37.27 3.86 14.21
CA LEU A 519 -36.30 2.82 14.53
C LEU A 519 -35.52 3.18 15.82
N GLY A 520 -35.17 4.46 16.01
CA GLY A 520 -34.52 4.97 17.21
C GLY A 520 -35.38 4.79 18.47
N LYS A 521 -36.68 5.09 18.40
CA LYS A 521 -37.61 4.85 19.54
C LYS A 521 -37.62 3.37 19.92
N ARG A 522 -37.60 2.45 18.98
CA ARG A 522 -37.51 1.01 19.28
C ARG A 522 -36.18 0.61 19.87
N ALA A 523 -35.08 1.16 19.37
CA ALA A 523 -33.73 0.85 19.84
C ALA A 523 -33.43 1.41 21.24
N THR A 524 -34.13 2.48 21.68
CA THR A 524 -33.83 3.16 22.96
C THR A 524 -34.92 3.00 24.02
N ALA A 525 -36.18 2.81 23.65
CA ALA A 525 -37.32 2.85 24.58
C ALA A 525 -37.97 1.48 24.82
N SER A 526 -37.61 0.41 24.14
CA SER A 526 -38.17 -0.93 24.34
C SER A 526 -37.26 -1.82 25.17
N GLU A 527 -37.85 -2.80 25.88
CA GLU A 527 -37.09 -3.86 26.56
C GLU A 527 -36.19 -4.62 25.57
N ASP A 528 -36.67 -4.80 24.32
CA ASP A 528 -35.91 -5.40 23.24
C ASP A 528 -34.70 -4.53 22.81
N GLY A 529 -34.85 -3.21 22.77
CA GLY A 529 -33.74 -2.29 22.47
C GLY A 529 -32.66 -2.32 23.56
N ALA A 530 -33.06 -2.30 24.84
CA ALA A 530 -32.14 -2.39 25.97
C ALA A 530 -31.40 -3.73 26.00
N ARG A 531 -32.06 -4.82 25.61
CA ARG A 531 -31.49 -6.15 25.50
C ARG A 531 -30.47 -6.23 24.34
N VAL A 532 -30.80 -5.73 23.15
CA VAL A 532 -29.85 -5.68 21.99
C VAL A 532 -28.59 -4.95 22.39
N VAL A 533 -28.67 -3.84 23.14
CA VAL A 533 -27.50 -3.10 23.62
C VAL A 533 -26.65 -3.94 24.60
N GLY A 534 -27.26 -4.68 25.48
CA GLY A 534 -26.58 -5.58 26.44
C GLY A 534 -25.87 -6.73 25.69
N ASP A 535 -26.54 -7.29 24.70
CA ASP A 535 -25.97 -8.35 23.86
C ASP A 535 -24.78 -7.85 23.03
N ILE A 536 -24.80 -6.63 22.53
CA ILE A 536 -23.70 -6.02 21.77
C ILE A 536 -22.40 -5.98 22.58
N VAL A 537 -22.45 -5.54 23.83
CA VAL A 537 -21.26 -5.44 24.69
C VAL A 537 -20.75 -6.82 25.06
N ARG A 538 -21.63 -7.74 25.43
CA ARG A 538 -21.27 -9.12 25.76
C ARG A 538 -20.60 -9.84 24.59
N GLU A 539 -21.14 -9.70 23.38
CA GLU A 539 -20.58 -10.35 22.19
C GLU A 539 -19.27 -9.69 21.71
N TYR A 540 -19.09 -8.38 21.93
CA TYR A 540 -17.80 -7.74 21.76
C TYR A 540 -16.76 -8.31 22.73
N GLU A 541 -17.08 -8.45 24.01
CA GLU A 541 -16.16 -9.05 24.98
C GLU A 541 -15.79 -10.49 24.62
N ARG A 542 -16.78 -11.24 24.14
CA ARG A 542 -16.58 -12.66 23.78
C ARG A 542 -15.72 -12.86 22.54
N HIS A 543 -15.88 -12.03 21.51
CA HIS A 543 -15.30 -12.25 20.18
C HIS A 543 -14.21 -11.23 19.78
N ALA A 544 -14.16 -10.10 20.46
CA ALA A 544 -13.36 -8.95 20.05
C ALA A 544 -12.70 -8.21 21.22
N ALA A 545 -12.61 -8.81 22.41
CA ALA A 545 -12.06 -8.15 23.60
C ALA A 545 -10.70 -7.49 23.31
N GLY A 546 -10.61 -6.19 23.61
CA GLY A 546 -9.41 -5.38 23.43
C GLY A 546 -9.09 -4.96 21.99
N ARG A 547 -9.85 -5.40 20.97
CA ARG A 547 -9.71 -4.96 19.58
C ARG A 547 -10.38 -3.60 19.35
N LEU A 548 -9.84 -2.81 18.44
CA LEU A 548 -10.37 -1.50 18.09
C LEU A 548 -11.66 -1.63 17.28
N ALA A 549 -12.78 -1.11 17.82
CA ALA A 549 -14.10 -1.31 17.26
C ALA A 549 -14.82 -0.01 16.89
N VAL A 550 -15.59 -0.04 15.80
CA VAL A 550 -16.57 0.99 15.44
C VAL A 550 -17.99 0.44 15.55
N VAL A 551 -18.86 1.17 16.24
CA VAL A 551 -20.29 0.83 16.40
C VAL A 551 -21.14 1.79 15.58
N PHE A 552 -22.02 1.26 14.73
CA PHE A 552 -22.97 2.03 13.95
C PHE A 552 -24.36 1.97 14.59
N GLY A 553 -24.71 3.03 15.32
CA GLY A 553 -26.01 3.15 16.00
C GLY A 553 -27.11 3.70 15.09
N VAL A 554 -28.37 3.55 15.50
CA VAL A 554 -29.55 4.01 14.76
C VAL A 554 -29.64 5.54 14.74
N ASN A 555 -29.50 6.15 15.90
CA ASN A 555 -29.55 7.61 16.13
C ASN A 555 -28.52 8.02 17.20
N ILE A 556 -28.40 9.31 17.45
CA ILE A 556 -27.41 9.87 18.40
C ILE A 556 -27.66 9.34 19.81
N GLU A 557 -28.92 9.25 20.24
CA GLU A 557 -29.31 8.76 21.59
C GLU A 557 -28.88 7.29 21.77
N HIS A 558 -29.20 6.42 20.80
CA HIS A 558 -28.77 5.02 20.80
C HIS A 558 -27.22 4.90 20.79
N SER A 559 -26.53 5.69 20.00
CA SER A 559 -25.06 5.70 19.95
C SER A 559 -24.43 6.13 21.27
N LYS A 560 -25.01 7.12 21.99
CA LYS A 560 -24.57 7.53 23.33
C LYS A 560 -24.81 6.43 24.36
N MET A 561 -25.97 5.82 24.31
CA MET A 561 -26.34 4.70 25.21
C MET A 561 -25.40 3.51 25.06
N LEU A 562 -25.01 3.17 23.79
CA LEU A 562 -24.01 2.14 23.53
C LEU A 562 -22.64 2.50 24.11
N ALA A 563 -22.17 3.73 23.93
CA ALA A 563 -20.90 4.16 24.51
C ALA A 563 -20.91 4.15 26.03
N GLU A 564 -22.03 4.53 26.66
CA GLU A 564 -22.20 4.45 28.12
C GLU A 564 -22.19 3.00 28.62
N ARG A 565 -22.85 2.10 27.89
CA ARG A 565 -22.88 0.68 28.26
C ARG A 565 -21.50 0.03 28.17
N PHE A 566 -20.72 0.31 27.15
CA PHE A 566 -19.33 -0.15 27.05
C PHE A 566 -18.49 0.36 28.22
N ARG A 567 -18.65 1.64 28.58
CA ARG A 567 -17.92 2.21 29.73
C ARG A 567 -18.34 1.59 31.07
N ALA A 568 -19.63 1.23 31.24
CA ALA A 568 -20.12 0.55 32.44
C ALA A 568 -19.46 -0.82 32.65
N GLU A 569 -19.05 -1.50 31.59
CA GLU A 569 -18.28 -2.76 31.63
C GLU A 569 -16.74 -2.53 31.61
N GLY A 570 -16.29 -1.28 31.83
CA GLY A 570 -14.86 -0.96 31.94
C GLY A 570 -14.11 -0.81 30.57
N ILE A 571 -14.83 -0.78 29.47
CA ILE A 571 -14.25 -0.61 28.13
C ILE A 571 -14.21 0.87 27.79
N VAL A 572 -13.05 1.40 27.41
CA VAL A 572 -12.90 2.81 27.03
C VAL A 572 -13.64 3.04 25.70
N ALA A 573 -14.79 3.72 25.79
CA ALA A 573 -15.67 3.96 24.66
C ALA A 573 -16.11 5.43 24.57
N GLU A 574 -16.21 5.96 23.35
CA GLU A 574 -16.64 7.32 23.08
C GLU A 574 -17.74 7.35 22.02
N HIS A 575 -18.64 8.34 22.15
CA HIS A 575 -19.57 8.70 21.09
C HIS A 575 -19.03 9.89 20.31
N VAL A 576 -19.25 9.89 18.98
CA VAL A 576 -18.92 11.00 18.10
C VAL A 576 -20.05 11.29 17.11
N ASP A 577 -20.37 12.58 16.95
CA ASP A 577 -21.35 13.05 15.96
C ASP A 577 -20.86 14.33 15.24
N GLY A 578 -21.62 14.80 14.26
CA GLY A 578 -21.28 15.96 13.44
C GLY A 578 -21.31 17.32 14.17
N ALA A 579 -21.95 17.39 15.32
CA ALA A 579 -22.04 18.59 16.16
C ALA A 579 -20.99 18.62 17.29
N ASP A 580 -20.21 17.57 17.42
CA ASP A 580 -19.22 17.39 18.48
C ASP A 580 -18.04 18.35 18.26
N ARG A 581 -17.78 19.21 19.26
CA ARG A 581 -16.66 20.19 19.20
C ARG A 581 -15.30 19.53 19.41
N ASP A 582 -15.25 18.40 20.14
CA ASP A 582 -14.03 17.67 20.48
C ASP A 582 -13.79 16.48 19.54
N ARG A 583 -14.46 16.49 18.39
CA ARG A 583 -14.45 15.41 17.41
C ARG A 583 -13.06 14.95 17.03
N ASP A 584 -12.18 15.89 16.62
CA ASP A 584 -10.84 15.56 16.14
C ASP A 584 -9.99 14.94 17.25
N ALA A 585 -10.08 15.47 18.47
CA ALA A 585 -9.40 14.91 19.64
C ALA A 585 -9.90 13.49 19.99
N LYS A 586 -11.19 13.20 19.82
CA LYS A 586 -11.73 11.85 20.00
C LYS A 586 -11.22 10.89 18.92
N LEU A 587 -11.21 11.32 17.67
CA LEU A 587 -10.67 10.52 16.57
C LEU A 587 -9.17 10.25 16.75
N ASP A 588 -8.40 11.19 17.29
CA ASP A 588 -6.98 10.98 17.60
C ASP A 588 -6.76 9.96 18.72
N ARG A 589 -7.62 9.96 19.76
CA ARG A 589 -7.59 8.92 20.80
C ARG A 589 -7.93 7.52 20.26
N VAL A 590 -8.82 7.44 19.27
CA VAL A 590 -9.09 6.18 18.56
C VAL A 590 -7.87 5.75 17.74
N ARG A 591 -7.23 6.67 16.99
CA ARG A 591 -6.02 6.38 16.20
C ARG A 591 -4.85 5.93 17.07
N SER A 592 -4.68 6.52 18.25
CA SER A 592 -3.65 6.12 19.22
C SER A 592 -3.99 4.82 19.98
N GLY A 593 -5.23 4.33 19.86
CA GLY A 593 -5.71 3.15 20.58
C GLY A 593 -6.03 3.41 22.06
N GLU A 594 -6.07 4.66 22.51
CA GLU A 594 -6.52 5.04 23.86
C GLU A 594 -8.02 4.77 24.00
N THR A 595 -8.82 5.11 23.00
CA THR A 595 -10.23 4.72 22.90
C THR A 595 -10.35 3.42 22.12
N ARG A 596 -10.97 2.40 22.73
CA ARG A 596 -11.14 1.05 22.13
C ARG A 596 -12.40 0.90 21.30
N VAL A 597 -13.47 1.59 21.69
CA VAL A 597 -14.75 1.51 20.99
C VAL A 597 -15.23 2.91 20.64
N ILE A 598 -15.48 3.18 19.37
CA ILE A 598 -16.08 4.43 18.94
C ILE A 598 -17.49 4.20 18.40
N CYS A 599 -18.47 4.85 19.03
CA CYS A 599 -19.87 4.78 18.66
C CYS A 599 -20.27 5.99 17.82
N ASN A 600 -20.93 5.77 16.71
CA ASN A 600 -21.40 6.83 15.81
C ASN A 600 -22.71 6.46 15.12
N VAL A 601 -23.29 7.38 14.35
CA VAL A 601 -24.51 7.13 13.56
C VAL A 601 -24.19 7.05 12.06
N GLN A 602 -23.59 8.10 11.52
CA GLN A 602 -23.26 8.21 10.09
C GLN A 602 -21.89 8.82 9.84
N LEU A 603 -21.28 9.45 10.84
CA LEU A 603 -20.05 10.21 10.69
C LEU A 603 -18.90 9.35 10.13
N LEU A 604 -18.74 8.16 10.69
CA LEU A 604 -17.66 7.25 10.30
C LEU A 604 -18.01 6.37 9.09
N THR A 605 -19.18 6.52 8.49
CA THR A 605 -19.51 5.81 7.26
C THR A 605 -18.79 6.40 6.04
N ARG A 606 -18.41 7.69 6.07
CA ARG A 606 -17.79 8.42 4.95
C ARG A 606 -16.72 9.39 5.45
N GLY A 607 -15.67 9.59 4.64
CA GLY A 607 -14.67 10.64 4.83
C GLY A 607 -13.66 10.49 5.97
N VAL A 608 -13.87 9.59 6.94
CA VAL A 608 -12.94 9.36 8.04
C VAL A 608 -12.13 8.10 7.77
N ASP A 609 -10.80 8.24 7.82
CA ASP A 609 -9.86 7.15 7.61
C ASP A 609 -9.16 6.75 8.91
N ILE A 610 -9.43 5.51 9.38
CA ILE A 610 -8.79 4.88 10.55
C ILE A 610 -8.54 3.41 10.18
N PRO A 611 -7.45 3.07 9.50
CA PRO A 611 -7.15 1.70 9.06
C PRO A 611 -7.03 0.69 10.22
N ALA A 612 -6.65 1.17 11.39
CA ALA A 612 -6.51 0.37 12.61
C ALA A 612 -7.83 -0.20 13.15
N LEU A 613 -9.00 0.25 12.66
CA LEU A 613 -10.29 -0.33 13.05
C LEU A 613 -10.38 -1.79 12.63
N GLU A 614 -10.59 -2.68 13.59
CA GLU A 614 -10.60 -4.12 13.38
C GLU A 614 -12.02 -4.72 13.39
N VAL A 615 -12.94 -4.10 14.15
CA VAL A 615 -14.27 -4.65 14.41
C VAL A 615 -15.35 -3.67 13.99
N ALA A 616 -16.27 -4.10 13.12
CA ALA A 616 -17.51 -3.38 12.81
C ALA A 616 -18.67 -3.99 13.56
N ILE A 617 -19.31 -3.21 14.44
CA ILE A 617 -20.52 -3.61 15.17
C ILE A 617 -21.71 -2.91 14.52
N LEU A 618 -22.54 -3.69 13.83
CA LEU A 618 -23.71 -3.21 13.15
C LEU A 618 -24.92 -3.26 14.08
N ALA A 619 -25.22 -2.12 14.73
CA ALA A 619 -26.37 -1.96 15.63
C ALA A 619 -27.51 -1.20 14.93
N ARG A 620 -27.41 -0.97 13.61
CA ARG A 620 -28.36 -0.24 12.79
C ARG A 620 -28.81 -1.08 11.60
N PRO A 621 -30.08 -1.54 11.55
CA PRO A 621 -30.68 -2.11 10.36
C PRO A 621 -30.71 -1.08 9.22
N THR A 622 -30.44 -1.51 8.00
CA THR A 622 -30.55 -0.67 6.80
C THR A 622 -31.05 -1.47 5.60
N LYS A 623 -31.90 -0.82 4.76
CA LYS A 623 -32.32 -1.33 3.46
C LYS A 623 -31.27 -0.96 2.36
N SER A 624 -30.35 -0.03 2.68
CA SER A 624 -29.36 0.46 1.73
C SER A 624 -28.13 -0.45 1.71
N ARG A 625 -27.93 -1.17 0.60
CA ARG A 625 -26.75 -1.96 0.31
C ARG A 625 -25.47 -1.11 0.32
N ALA A 626 -25.53 0.09 -0.24
CA ALA A 626 -24.42 1.03 -0.26
C ALA A 626 -23.98 1.39 1.15
N LEU A 627 -24.92 1.74 2.03
CA LEU A 627 -24.62 2.08 3.43
C LEU A 627 -24.02 0.89 4.19
N TYR A 628 -24.57 -0.31 4.00
CA TYR A 628 -23.99 -1.54 4.59
C TYR A 628 -22.54 -1.73 4.19
N LEU A 629 -22.22 -1.65 2.88
CA LEU A 629 -20.87 -1.83 2.37
C LEU A 629 -19.92 -0.71 2.84
N GLN A 630 -20.40 0.51 2.98
CA GLN A 630 -19.61 1.63 3.53
C GLN A 630 -19.30 1.41 5.02
N MET A 631 -20.25 0.90 5.82
CA MET A 631 -20.02 0.56 7.23
C MET A 631 -18.96 -0.54 7.39
N VAL A 632 -19.14 -1.67 6.73
CA VAL A 632 -18.19 -2.79 6.83
C VAL A 632 -16.86 -2.49 6.17
N GLY A 633 -16.84 -1.70 5.10
CA GLY A 633 -15.63 -1.27 4.41
C GLY A 633 -14.64 -0.51 5.30
N ARG A 634 -15.09 0.07 6.42
CA ARG A 634 -14.20 0.75 7.38
C ARG A 634 -13.23 -0.19 8.06
N VAL A 635 -13.63 -1.42 8.30
CA VAL A 635 -12.81 -2.44 8.97
C VAL A 635 -12.11 -3.40 8.02
N LEU A 636 -12.42 -3.35 6.73
CA LEU A 636 -11.76 -4.19 5.74
C LEU A 636 -10.39 -3.65 5.29
N ARG A 637 -10.04 -2.43 5.66
CA ARG A 637 -8.75 -1.83 5.32
C ARG A 637 -7.62 -2.55 6.06
N PRO A 638 -6.50 -2.87 5.39
CA PRO A 638 -5.36 -3.47 6.04
C PRO A 638 -4.69 -2.48 7.01
N SER A 639 -4.13 -3.00 8.08
CA SER A 639 -3.33 -2.25 9.06
C SER A 639 -2.28 -3.18 9.66
N PRO A 640 -1.13 -2.68 10.11
CA PRO A 640 -0.10 -3.51 10.73
C PRO A 640 -0.64 -4.38 11.86
N GLY A 641 -0.39 -5.69 11.83
CA GLY A 641 -0.86 -6.66 12.81
C GLY A 641 -2.33 -7.08 12.66
N LYS A 642 -3.05 -6.55 11.67
CA LYS A 642 -4.44 -6.91 11.39
C LYS A 642 -4.50 -7.96 10.28
N GLU A 643 -4.69 -9.21 10.65
CA GLU A 643 -4.82 -10.32 9.70
C GLU A 643 -6.23 -10.42 9.11
N ARG A 644 -7.26 -10.21 9.94
CA ARG A 644 -8.67 -10.34 9.56
C ARG A 644 -9.51 -9.28 10.28
N ALA A 645 -10.53 -8.76 9.60
CA ALA A 645 -11.56 -7.94 10.20
C ALA A 645 -12.63 -8.81 10.88
N LEU A 646 -13.39 -8.21 11.77
CA LEU A 646 -14.53 -8.86 12.42
C LEU A 646 -15.79 -8.03 12.23
N ILE A 647 -16.88 -8.68 11.87
CA ILE A 647 -18.20 -8.05 11.73
C ILE A 647 -19.14 -8.70 12.75
N LEU A 648 -19.63 -7.91 13.70
CA LEU A 648 -20.66 -8.31 14.66
C LEU A 648 -22.00 -7.69 14.21
N ASP A 649 -22.83 -8.49 13.54
CA ASP A 649 -24.08 -8.01 12.92
C ASP A 649 -25.30 -8.23 13.82
N HIS A 650 -25.58 -7.24 14.66
CA HIS A 650 -26.79 -7.20 15.51
C HIS A 650 -28.01 -6.58 14.81
N ALA A 651 -27.85 -6.25 13.53
CA ALA A 651 -28.88 -5.55 12.75
C ALA A 651 -29.45 -6.38 11.59
N GLY A 652 -28.89 -7.57 11.35
CA GLY A 652 -29.31 -8.43 10.24
C GLY A 652 -28.94 -7.90 8.87
N CYS A 653 -28.00 -6.97 8.78
CA CYS A 653 -27.58 -6.36 7.51
C CYS A 653 -26.94 -7.38 6.58
N THR A 654 -26.14 -8.31 7.12
CA THR A 654 -25.53 -9.39 6.35
C THR A 654 -26.55 -10.33 5.75
N PHE A 655 -27.67 -10.58 6.46
CA PHE A 655 -28.78 -11.37 5.94
C PHE A 655 -29.52 -10.65 4.80
N ALA A 656 -29.67 -9.32 4.93
CA ALA A 656 -30.37 -8.52 3.93
C ALA A 656 -29.53 -8.30 2.66
N HIS A 657 -28.21 -8.15 2.78
CA HIS A 657 -27.33 -7.69 1.71
C HIS A 657 -26.26 -8.69 1.27
N GLY A 658 -26.13 -9.84 1.93
CA GLY A 658 -25.08 -10.83 1.71
C GLY A 658 -23.73 -10.41 2.33
N LEU A 659 -22.74 -11.31 2.25
CA LEU A 659 -21.38 -11.05 2.76
C LEU A 659 -20.71 -9.91 1.99
N PRO A 660 -19.77 -9.16 2.59
CA PRO A 660 -19.11 -8.02 1.93
C PRO A 660 -18.43 -8.35 0.61
N ASP A 661 -17.91 -9.56 0.49
CA ASP A 661 -17.14 -10.09 -0.63
C ASP A 661 -17.98 -10.80 -1.70
N PHE A 662 -19.30 -10.85 -1.53
CA PHE A 662 -20.17 -11.47 -2.57
C PHE A 662 -20.04 -10.70 -3.88
N GLU A 663 -20.00 -11.46 -4.97
CA GLU A 663 -20.04 -10.94 -6.32
C GLU A 663 -21.35 -10.17 -6.56
N ARG A 664 -21.24 -8.96 -7.10
CA ARG A 664 -22.38 -8.05 -7.31
C ARG A 664 -22.39 -7.54 -8.73
N ASP A 665 -23.57 -7.25 -9.23
CA ASP A 665 -23.75 -6.60 -10.53
C ASP A 665 -23.57 -5.08 -10.36
N TYR A 666 -22.53 -4.54 -10.98
CA TYR A 666 -22.20 -3.12 -10.99
C TYR A 666 -22.78 -2.45 -12.25
N SER A 667 -24.09 -2.43 -12.39
CA SER A 667 -24.74 -1.75 -13.51
C SER A 667 -25.26 -0.35 -13.14
N LEU A 668 -25.32 0.55 -14.14
CA LEU A 668 -25.93 1.89 -14.00
C LEU A 668 -27.45 1.85 -14.00
N THR A 669 -28.03 0.77 -14.55
CA THR A 669 -29.46 0.61 -14.62
C THR A 669 -30.00 0.11 -13.28
N ALA A 670 -30.98 0.82 -12.72
CA ALA A 670 -31.81 0.23 -11.70
C ALA A 670 -32.43 -1.01 -12.32
N ASP A 671 -32.40 -2.14 -11.63
CA ASP A 671 -33.29 -3.27 -11.96
C ASP A 671 -34.74 -2.77 -11.86
N GLU A 672 -35.30 -2.28 -12.96
CA GLU A 672 -36.68 -1.76 -13.04
C GLU A 672 -37.75 -2.80 -12.64
N LYS A 673 -37.34 -4.03 -12.36
CA LYS A 673 -38.22 -5.17 -12.07
C LYS A 673 -37.90 -5.96 -10.80
N LYS A 674 -36.88 -5.63 -10.04
CA LYS A 674 -36.81 -6.15 -8.67
C LYS A 674 -37.80 -5.31 -7.85
N LYS A 675 -38.96 -5.92 -7.59
CA LYS A 675 -39.86 -5.51 -6.50
C LYS A 675 -39.02 -5.07 -5.32
N PRO A 676 -39.45 -4.06 -4.53
CA PRO A 676 -38.79 -3.72 -3.26
C PRO A 676 -38.37 -5.03 -2.59
N VAL A 677 -37.11 -5.12 -2.10
CA VAL A 677 -36.68 -6.32 -1.39
C VAL A 677 -37.74 -6.59 -0.35
N ASP A 678 -38.60 -7.54 -0.67
CA ASP A 678 -39.63 -7.98 0.24
C ASP A 678 -38.84 -8.72 1.33
N LEU A 679 -38.66 -8.05 2.46
CA LEU A 679 -38.03 -8.67 3.63
C LEU A 679 -38.81 -9.92 4.08
N THR A 680 -40.01 -10.16 3.48
CA THR A 680 -40.76 -11.38 3.63
C THR A 680 -40.45 -12.43 2.56
N ALA A 681 -39.79 -12.06 1.44
CA ALA A 681 -39.21 -13.04 0.52
C ALA A 681 -38.03 -13.72 1.23
N ALA A 682 -38.05 -15.05 1.28
CA ALA A 682 -37.06 -15.82 2.00
C ALA A 682 -35.63 -15.29 1.67
N PRO A 683 -34.89 -14.78 2.64
CA PRO A 683 -33.54 -14.29 2.39
C PRO A 683 -32.68 -15.44 1.84
N PRO A 684 -31.65 -15.17 1.06
CA PRO A 684 -30.74 -16.21 0.55
C PRO A 684 -30.00 -16.97 1.67
N ILE A 685 -30.30 -16.64 2.92
CA ILE A 685 -29.69 -17.19 4.12
C ILE A 685 -30.79 -17.60 5.13
N THR A 686 -30.62 -18.75 5.77
CA THR A 686 -31.53 -19.28 6.81
C THR A 686 -30.76 -19.46 8.10
N THR A 687 -31.42 -19.23 9.24
CA THR A 687 -30.84 -19.47 10.58
C THR A 687 -31.49 -20.72 11.21
N CYS A 688 -30.67 -21.63 11.68
CA CYS A 688 -31.15 -22.77 12.49
C CYS A 688 -31.67 -22.30 13.84
N ARG A 689 -32.83 -22.79 14.26
CA ARG A 689 -33.41 -22.41 15.54
C ARG A 689 -32.78 -23.13 16.74
N GLU A 690 -32.13 -24.28 16.49
CA GLU A 690 -31.52 -25.10 17.55
C GLU A 690 -30.08 -24.66 17.85
N CYS A 691 -29.25 -24.43 16.82
CA CYS A 691 -27.84 -24.10 17.00
C CYS A 691 -27.47 -22.71 16.48
N TYR A 692 -28.43 -21.95 15.94
CA TYR A 692 -28.29 -20.58 15.41
C TYR A 692 -27.28 -20.45 14.26
N ALA A 693 -26.90 -21.58 13.67
CA ALA A 693 -26.07 -21.55 12.44
C ALA A 693 -26.84 -20.83 11.33
N VAL A 694 -26.13 -19.94 10.64
CA VAL A 694 -26.65 -19.18 9.49
C VAL A 694 -26.08 -19.76 8.21
N PHE A 695 -26.93 -20.10 7.24
CA PHE A 695 -26.52 -20.75 5.99
C PHE A 695 -27.46 -20.36 4.85
N ALA A 696 -27.07 -20.68 3.61
CA ALA A 696 -27.89 -20.39 2.44
C ALA A 696 -29.24 -21.15 2.51
N THR A 697 -30.33 -20.49 2.13
CA THR A 697 -31.68 -21.10 2.08
C THR A 697 -31.70 -22.25 1.07
N GLY A 698 -32.17 -23.42 1.50
CA GLY A 698 -32.30 -24.60 0.61
C GLY A 698 -32.32 -25.93 1.35
N PRO A 699 -31.47 -26.17 2.35
CA PRO A 699 -31.47 -27.39 3.14
C PRO A 699 -32.80 -27.57 3.91
N THR A 700 -33.26 -28.80 4.00
CA THR A 700 -34.37 -29.21 4.86
C THR A 700 -33.92 -29.58 6.28
N GLU A 701 -32.64 -29.78 6.45
CA GLU A 701 -31.98 -30.03 7.73
C GLU A 701 -30.81 -29.07 7.96
N CYS A 702 -30.58 -28.69 9.19
CA CYS A 702 -29.45 -27.82 9.54
C CYS A 702 -28.11 -28.51 9.26
N PRO A 703 -27.23 -27.93 8.41
CA PRO A 703 -25.96 -28.57 8.09
C PRO A 703 -24.98 -28.60 9.30
N ALA A 704 -25.27 -27.85 10.37
CA ALA A 704 -24.41 -27.79 11.55
C ALA A 704 -24.79 -28.78 12.64
N CYS A 705 -26.10 -28.98 12.89
CA CYS A 705 -26.57 -29.82 13.99
C CYS A 705 -27.57 -30.88 13.56
N GLY A 706 -27.93 -31.00 12.27
CA GLY A 706 -28.91 -31.99 11.78
C GLY A 706 -30.35 -31.70 12.13
N ALA A 707 -30.69 -30.60 12.79
CA ALA A 707 -32.05 -30.25 13.12
C ALA A 707 -32.92 -30.04 11.89
N SER A 708 -34.14 -30.55 11.86
CA SER A 708 -35.10 -30.36 10.79
C SER A 708 -35.51 -28.88 10.68
N LEU A 709 -35.49 -28.36 9.44
CA LEU A 709 -35.83 -26.98 9.09
C LEU A 709 -37.24 -26.90 8.49
N ASP A 710 -38.16 -27.80 8.86
CA ASP A 710 -39.49 -27.86 8.32
C ASP A 710 -40.17 -26.49 8.33
N ARG A 711 -40.70 -26.08 7.18
CA ARG A 711 -41.47 -24.84 7.00
C ARG A 711 -42.76 -24.89 7.78
N VAL A 712 -42.75 -24.60 9.07
CA VAL A 712 -43.97 -24.31 9.83
C VAL A 712 -44.48 -22.92 9.44
N ARG A 713 -45.52 -22.88 8.62
CA ARG A 713 -46.31 -21.67 8.42
C ARG A 713 -47.12 -21.37 9.69
N SER A 714 -46.55 -20.69 10.64
CA SER A 714 -47.26 -20.08 11.75
C SER A 714 -46.52 -18.78 12.13
N GLY A 715 -47.34 -17.77 12.45
CA GLY A 715 -46.87 -16.43 12.80
C GLY A 715 -45.86 -16.38 13.92
N PRO A 716 -45.23 -15.22 14.15
CA PRO A 716 -44.09 -15.12 15.02
C PRO A 716 -44.44 -15.34 16.48
N GLU A 717 -44.15 -16.48 17.03
CA GLU A 717 -43.92 -16.66 18.47
C GLU A 717 -42.41 -16.59 18.68
N LEU A 718 -41.93 -15.45 19.12
CA LEU A 718 -40.51 -15.22 19.46
C LEU A 718 -40.24 -15.85 20.83
N ILE A 719 -39.79 -17.10 20.83
CA ILE A 719 -39.14 -17.69 21.99
C ILE A 719 -37.66 -17.30 21.93
N VAL A 720 -37.25 -16.52 22.90
CA VAL A 720 -35.90 -16.05 23.11
C VAL A 720 -35.07 -17.13 23.78
N VAL A 721 -34.10 -17.66 23.10
CA VAL A 721 -33.05 -18.52 23.65
C VAL A 721 -31.70 -17.91 23.30
N ASP A 722 -30.69 -18.02 24.18
CA ASP A 722 -29.35 -17.49 24.01
C ASP A 722 -28.75 -17.93 22.65
N GLY A 723 -28.55 -16.96 21.74
CA GLY A 723 -28.05 -17.20 20.39
C GLY A 723 -26.54 -17.47 20.40
N HIS A 724 -26.12 -18.50 19.65
CA HIS A 724 -24.71 -18.75 19.39
C HIS A 724 -24.30 -18.10 18.06
N ALA A 725 -23.17 -17.42 18.08
CA ALA A 725 -22.56 -16.83 16.88
C ALA A 725 -21.88 -17.91 16.01
N VAL A 726 -21.99 -17.79 14.69
CA VAL A 726 -21.31 -18.68 13.72
C VAL A 726 -20.33 -17.88 12.87
N PRO A 727 -19.06 -18.32 12.74
CA PRO A 727 -18.07 -17.63 11.90
C PRO A 727 -18.47 -17.57 10.43
N PHE A 728 -18.29 -16.43 9.77
CA PHE A 728 -18.59 -16.25 8.35
C PHE A 728 -17.76 -17.16 7.42
N ALA A 729 -16.54 -17.52 7.81
CA ALA A 729 -15.72 -18.44 7.05
C ALA A 729 -16.38 -19.83 6.94
N GLU A 730 -16.97 -20.31 8.03
CA GLU A 730 -17.71 -21.56 8.05
C GLU A 730 -19.01 -21.46 7.25
N LEU A 731 -19.70 -20.32 7.35
CA LEU A 731 -20.89 -19.99 6.55
C LEU A 731 -20.55 -20.02 5.05
N ARG A 732 -19.44 -19.41 4.65
CA ARG A 732 -18.99 -19.32 3.26
C ARG A 732 -18.64 -20.70 2.67
N ALA A 733 -17.86 -21.49 3.40
CA ALA A 733 -17.50 -22.83 2.97
C ALA A 733 -18.76 -23.70 2.73
N ARG A 734 -19.72 -23.64 3.63
CA ARG A 734 -21.00 -24.33 3.52
C ARG A 734 -21.88 -23.77 2.39
N THR A 735 -21.89 -22.44 2.19
CA THR A 735 -22.65 -21.82 1.08
C THR A 735 -22.12 -22.28 -0.28
N ASN A 736 -20.80 -22.30 -0.45
CA ASN A 736 -20.16 -22.77 -1.69
C ASN A 736 -20.43 -24.25 -1.94
N GLU A 737 -20.39 -25.07 -0.91
CA GLU A 737 -20.69 -26.50 -0.99
C GLU A 737 -22.17 -26.74 -1.38
N LEU A 738 -23.10 -26.03 -0.76
CA LEU A 738 -24.53 -26.12 -1.08
C LEU A 738 -24.85 -25.63 -2.49
N GLN A 739 -24.24 -24.55 -2.93
CA GLN A 739 -24.35 -24.05 -4.30
C GLN A 739 -23.79 -25.06 -5.32
N ALA A 740 -22.69 -25.72 -4.99
CA ALA A 740 -22.09 -26.77 -5.82
C ALA A 740 -23.00 -28.00 -5.91
N VAL A 741 -23.59 -28.41 -4.80
CA VAL A 741 -24.59 -29.51 -4.74
C VAL A 741 -25.80 -29.16 -5.60
N ARG A 742 -26.35 -27.97 -5.44
CA ARG A 742 -27.52 -27.53 -6.20
C ARG A 742 -27.23 -27.39 -7.70
N LEU A 743 -26.06 -26.85 -8.06
CA LEU A 743 -25.62 -26.80 -9.45
C LEU A 743 -25.45 -28.20 -10.06
N ARG A 744 -24.92 -29.16 -9.29
CA ARG A 744 -24.88 -30.57 -9.67
C ARG A 744 -26.28 -31.12 -9.96
N ASP A 745 -27.25 -30.84 -9.08
CA ASP A 745 -28.62 -31.33 -9.24
C ASP A 745 -29.29 -30.70 -10.46
N LEU A 746 -29.07 -29.40 -10.73
CA LEU A 746 -29.50 -28.74 -11.95
C LEU A 746 -28.87 -29.36 -13.22
N MET A 747 -27.60 -29.78 -13.14
CA MET A 747 -26.92 -30.45 -14.24
C MET A 747 -27.51 -31.85 -14.50
N TRP A 748 -27.85 -32.61 -13.45
CA TRP A 748 -28.55 -33.88 -13.57
C TRP A 748 -29.96 -33.72 -14.11
N ASP A 749 -30.75 -32.77 -13.59
CA ASP A 749 -32.06 -32.45 -14.11
C ASP A 749 -32.03 -32.08 -15.61
N ALA A 750 -31.03 -31.29 -16.01
CA ALA A 750 -30.80 -30.94 -17.41
C ALA A 750 -30.53 -32.17 -18.29
N GLN A 751 -29.77 -33.10 -17.78
CA GLN A 751 -29.44 -34.34 -18.48
C GLN A 751 -30.64 -35.28 -18.57
N LEU A 752 -31.39 -35.43 -17.48
CA LEU A 752 -32.58 -36.25 -17.42
C LEU A 752 -33.76 -35.73 -18.27
N ARG A 753 -33.87 -34.40 -18.40
CA ARG A 753 -34.99 -33.72 -19.06
C ARG A 753 -34.62 -33.13 -20.42
N GLU A 754 -33.43 -33.43 -20.93
CA GLU A 754 -32.85 -32.95 -22.20
C GLU A 754 -32.95 -31.42 -22.38
N TRP A 755 -32.61 -30.68 -21.33
CA TRP A 755 -32.58 -29.21 -21.38
C TRP A 755 -31.48 -28.69 -22.29
N LYS A 756 -31.71 -27.52 -22.91
CA LYS A 756 -30.65 -26.83 -23.65
C LYS A 756 -29.50 -26.49 -22.70
N PRO A 757 -28.25 -26.58 -23.15
CA PRO A 757 -27.06 -26.36 -22.29
C PRO A 757 -27.05 -25.01 -21.52
N GLN A 758 -27.73 -24.00 -22.06
CA GLN A 758 -27.88 -22.67 -21.46
C GLN A 758 -28.89 -22.59 -20.31
N ALA A 759 -29.74 -23.60 -20.13
CA ALA A 759 -30.80 -23.59 -19.10
C ALA A 759 -30.23 -23.76 -17.67
N VAL A 760 -29.17 -24.49 -17.49
CA VAL A 760 -28.54 -24.72 -16.16
C VAL A 760 -27.99 -23.43 -15.54
N PRO A 761 -27.12 -22.67 -16.25
CA PRO A 761 -26.63 -21.40 -15.71
C PRO A 761 -27.75 -20.38 -15.47
N LEU A 762 -28.77 -20.34 -16.34
CA LEU A 762 -29.91 -19.42 -16.18
C LEU A 762 -30.75 -19.74 -14.95
N ARG A 763 -31.08 -21.04 -14.74
CA ARG A 763 -31.81 -21.47 -13.52
C ARG A 763 -31.01 -21.27 -12.25
N PHE A 764 -29.71 -21.53 -12.31
CA PHE A 764 -28.83 -21.22 -11.19
C PHE A 764 -28.84 -19.73 -10.88
N LYS A 765 -28.76 -18.87 -11.92
CA LYS A 765 -28.88 -17.41 -11.76
C LYS A 765 -30.25 -16.99 -11.22
N GLU A 766 -31.35 -17.61 -11.65
CA GLU A 766 -32.68 -17.36 -11.11
C GLU A 766 -32.80 -17.71 -9.63
N GLU A 767 -32.12 -18.77 -9.19
CA GLU A 767 -32.19 -19.27 -7.83
C GLU A 767 -31.22 -18.54 -6.88
N PHE A 768 -29.99 -18.19 -7.34
CA PHE A 768 -28.91 -17.59 -6.52
C PHE A 768 -28.56 -16.15 -6.89
N GLY A 769 -29.23 -15.55 -7.87
CA GLY A 769 -29.03 -14.14 -8.26
C GLY A 769 -27.82 -13.89 -9.14
N SER A 770 -26.89 -14.85 -9.29
CA SER A 770 -25.67 -14.73 -10.10
C SER A 770 -25.42 -15.99 -10.93
N PHE A 771 -24.62 -15.88 -11.99
CA PHE A 771 -24.16 -17.05 -12.72
C PHE A 771 -23.13 -17.85 -11.87
N PRO A 772 -23.07 -19.19 -12.01
CA PRO A 772 -22.11 -19.99 -11.26
C PRO A 772 -20.68 -19.67 -11.71
N SER A 773 -19.77 -19.50 -10.74
CA SER A 773 -18.34 -19.28 -11.04
C SER A 773 -17.73 -20.51 -11.73
N LYS A 774 -16.65 -20.33 -12.49
CA LYS A 774 -15.92 -21.45 -13.13
C LYS A 774 -15.49 -22.50 -12.12
N GLU A 775 -15.11 -22.08 -10.94
CA GLU A 775 -14.66 -22.94 -9.85
C GLU A 775 -15.85 -23.75 -9.29
N LEU A 776 -16.97 -23.13 -9.06
CA LEU A 776 -18.21 -23.79 -8.62
C LEU A 776 -18.70 -24.83 -9.65
N VAL A 777 -18.63 -24.49 -10.94
CA VAL A 777 -18.93 -25.42 -12.03
C VAL A 777 -17.98 -26.64 -12.03
N ALA A 778 -16.69 -26.40 -11.77
CA ALA A 778 -15.70 -27.48 -11.69
C ALA A 778 -15.96 -28.41 -10.49
N ILE A 779 -16.35 -27.87 -9.35
CA ILE A 779 -16.73 -28.63 -8.15
C ILE A 779 -17.99 -29.44 -8.42
N ALA A 780 -19.05 -28.81 -8.94
CA ALA A 780 -20.32 -29.47 -9.24
C ALA A 780 -20.16 -30.62 -10.25
N ARG A 781 -19.35 -30.43 -11.28
CA ARG A 781 -19.02 -31.45 -12.27
C ARG A 781 -18.26 -32.63 -11.67
N ARG A 782 -17.31 -32.38 -10.79
CA ARG A 782 -16.62 -33.46 -10.03
C ARG A 782 -17.61 -34.27 -9.18
N MET A 783 -18.51 -33.56 -8.49
CA MET A 783 -19.57 -34.19 -7.69
C MET A 783 -20.56 -35.01 -8.55
N ALA A 784 -20.79 -34.59 -9.79
CA ALA A 784 -21.70 -35.26 -10.73
C ALA A 784 -21.02 -36.38 -11.55
N ASN A 785 -19.73 -36.61 -11.41
CA ASN A 785 -18.95 -37.52 -12.27
C ASN A 785 -19.08 -37.20 -13.78
N LEU A 786 -19.31 -35.93 -14.14
CA LEU A 786 -19.45 -35.52 -15.52
C LEU A 786 -18.07 -35.19 -16.12
N PRO A 787 -17.80 -35.58 -17.39
CA PRO A 787 -16.53 -35.26 -18.05
C PRO A 787 -16.32 -33.74 -18.16
N ALA A 788 -15.05 -33.29 -18.14
CA ALA A 788 -14.70 -31.89 -18.34
C ALA A 788 -15.24 -31.43 -19.71
N ALA A 789 -15.87 -30.23 -19.77
CA ALA A 789 -16.29 -29.69 -21.06
C ALA A 789 -15.06 -29.43 -21.93
N ARG A 790 -15.04 -29.98 -23.15
CA ARG A 790 -14.15 -29.45 -24.19
C ARG A 790 -14.53 -27.99 -24.40
N GLU A 791 -13.55 -27.12 -24.29
CA GLU A 791 -13.72 -25.71 -24.70
C GLU A 791 -14.21 -25.71 -26.15
N ALA A 792 -15.47 -25.27 -26.33
CA ALA A 792 -15.95 -24.94 -27.64
C ALA A 792 -15.32 -23.60 -28.02
N ALA A 793 -14.57 -23.60 -29.12
CA ALA A 793 -13.91 -22.48 -29.72
C ALA A 793 -14.87 -21.31 -30.06
#